data_8714f3dd7175acfb2b69c0562d564fe4
#
_entry.id   8714f3dd7175acfb2b69c0562d564fe4
#
_cell.length_a   1.000
_cell.length_b   1.000
_cell.length_c   1.000
_cell.angle_alpha   90.00
_cell.angle_beta   90.00
_cell.angle_gamma   90.00
#
_symmetry.space_group_name_H-M   'P 1'
#
loop_
_entity.id
_entity.type
_entity.pdbx_description
1 polymer ?
#
loop_
_entity_poly.entity_id
_entity_poly.type
_entity_poly.pdbx_seq_one_letter_code
_entity_poly.pdbx_strand_id
1 'polypeptide(L)'
;MAFNPPLGSMSPDVLVDNAIRLDELLNGPAADVPDRADDPLYSWRQIMAMVAAAIVEAQNSITAIGLPFNTLTDAQAAVAAGKIPKGAVTWVRSSDNDALADEYKNIAGTLTATGRKMPSQGSVDAVIQLINVFIASGSVSDDFFPFFVDGAGNVPVYWDDGFAVSRIATSLYQMIYADVHTRLGDALNTQVTGVSPGFFPLFRDSAGNVPVYWNGGLDASAIATGLLEKIWAYINTIIADALNLKVKGISPGFVPGMTDGAGNVLFWFQNGELDAGGIGPNIGGSLARLYQRRMYTAAYSIPLHTDGRTLWRWKAKKAQLKAGLAVRPHFMLTGDSWTQNNELATAIAGILHADYGDAGLGWRTVNYGAARDGSNIFRSAGWDLYDSSPTSGAPLYGCGIDGQTINTTTNTAYFNVTNVRCTDCRIYYQDLNGKFQYGYDVGGVTQWTEVICGNSGTTKSVLLTGMPDEVRTIYVKTDGNAGRVAIHGFYLWRSGVAGCVMSKAGNAGILADQFLLFSDKIAEYLSTMQPDVICIVIGNNDYRISESTATFRTALKTYMASCRSVLPDVGFILMAPPRTNGTAVTPLVDFRDVMFDLSQTLNVEFFSIYDLFDTWTEMNSLGCFVDNLHPSATGSNLIASTLNTAQIKG
;
A
#
# COMPACT_ATOMS: atom_id res chain seq x y z
N MET A 1 -55.48 24.81 -3.55
CA MET A 1 -54.19 24.85 -2.84
C MET A 1 -53.88 23.42 -2.46
N ALA A 2 -52.73 22.93 -2.84
CA ALA A 2 -52.32 21.58 -2.43
C ALA A 2 -52.28 21.48 -0.91
N PHE A 3 -52.80 20.40 -0.36
CA PHE A 3 -52.78 20.10 1.07
C PHE A 3 -51.35 19.69 1.48
N ASN A 4 -50.52 20.65 1.87
CA ASN A 4 -49.11 20.42 2.19
C ASN A 4 -48.76 20.91 3.61
N PRO A 5 -49.21 20.23 4.67
CA PRO A 5 -48.82 20.53 6.03
C PRO A 5 -47.36 20.22 6.29
N PRO A 6 -46.72 20.80 7.34
CA PRO A 6 -45.33 20.53 7.68
C PRO A 6 -45.04 19.05 7.87
N LEU A 7 -43.81 18.61 7.52
CA LEU A 7 -43.35 17.26 7.79
C LEU A 7 -43.48 16.91 9.27
N GLY A 8 -43.94 15.70 9.57
CA GLY A 8 -44.18 15.25 10.95
C GLY A 8 -45.53 15.66 11.54
N SER A 9 -46.39 16.33 10.79
CA SER A 9 -47.77 16.62 11.23
C SER A 9 -48.55 15.31 11.44
N MET A 10 -49.19 15.18 12.59
CA MET A 10 -49.93 13.95 13.01
C MET A 10 -51.44 14.19 13.05
N SER A 11 -51.96 15.20 12.35
CA SER A 11 -53.41 15.41 12.29
C SER A 11 -54.08 14.21 11.59
N PRO A 12 -55.33 13.83 11.95
CA PRO A 12 -56.06 12.73 11.31
C PRO A 12 -56.11 12.87 9.79
N ASP A 13 -56.33 14.07 9.26
CA ASP A 13 -56.42 14.31 7.82
C ASP A 13 -55.09 14.06 7.11
N VAL A 14 -53.94 14.41 7.74
CA VAL A 14 -52.58 14.14 7.22
C VAL A 14 -52.30 12.63 7.22
N LEU A 15 -52.72 11.95 8.27
CA LEU A 15 -52.52 10.47 8.34
C LEU A 15 -53.31 9.74 7.27
N VAL A 16 -54.57 10.19 7.03
CA VAL A 16 -55.44 9.61 5.97
C VAL A 16 -54.84 9.90 4.58
N ASP A 17 -54.44 11.13 4.30
CA ASP A 17 -53.81 11.53 3.04
C ASP A 17 -52.52 10.72 2.77
N ASN A 18 -51.65 10.57 3.76
CA ASN A 18 -50.47 9.77 3.66
C ASN A 18 -50.75 8.28 3.43
N ALA A 19 -51.82 7.73 4.07
CA ALA A 19 -52.20 6.34 3.87
C ALA A 19 -52.74 6.10 2.45
N ILE A 20 -53.54 7.02 1.90
CA ILE A 20 -54.03 6.95 0.52
C ILE A 20 -52.85 7.00 -0.47
N ARG A 21 -51.94 7.96 -0.35
CA ARG A 21 -50.79 8.09 -1.22
C ARG A 21 -49.85 6.89 -1.13
N LEU A 22 -49.67 6.33 0.07
CA LEU A 22 -48.87 5.11 0.25
C LEU A 22 -49.51 3.92 -0.45
N ASP A 23 -50.85 3.79 -0.38
CA ASP A 23 -51.59 2.73 -1.08
C ASP A 23 -51.48 2.89 -2.60
N GLU A 24 -51.61 4.12 -3.11
CA GLU A 24 -51.39 4.45 -4.53
C GLU A 24 -49.95 4.16 -4.98
N LEU A 25 -48.94 4.48 -4.16
CA LEU A 25 -47.54 4.15 -4.46
C LEU A 25 -47.28 2.65 -4.52
N LEU A 26 -47.85 1.87 -3.61
CA LEU A 26 -47.58 0.44 -3.49
C LEU A 26 -48.50 -0.41 -4.37
N ASN A 27 -49.79 -0.10 -4.43
CA ASN A 27 -50.81 -0.93 -5.04
C ASN A 27 -51.47 -0.30 -6.28
N GLY A 28 -51.22 1.01 -6.51
CA GLY A 28 -51.78 1.76 -7.64
C GLY A 28 -51.25 1.33 -9.01
N PRO A 29 -51.72 1.95 -10.10
CA PRO A 29 -51.26 1.65 -11.46
C PRO A 29 -49.78 2.07 -11.65
N ALA A 30 -49.21 1.68 -12.79
CA ALA A 30 -47.88 2.12 -13.19
C ALA A 30 -47.91 3.59 -13.71
N ALA A 31 -48.13 4.52 -12.83
CA ALA A 31 -48.24 5.96 -13.09
C ALA A 31 -47.64 6.76 -11.95
N ASP A 32 -47.24 7.99 -12.21
CA ASP A 32 -46.74 8.91 -11.21
C ASP A 32 -47.81 9.17 -10.15
N VAL A 33 -47.42 9.13 -8.90
CA VAL A 33 -48.25 9.47 -7.75
C VAL A 33 -47.71 10.79 -7.18
N PRO A 34 -48.50 11.89 -7.12
CA PRO A 34 -48.00 13.15 -6.60
C PRO A 34 -47.77 13.04 -5.10
N ASP A 35 -46.67 13.63 -4.61
CA ASP A 35 -46.47 13.82 -3.19
C ASP A 35 -47.39 14.98 -2.68
N ARG A 36 -47.28 15.35 -1.42
CA ARG A 36 -48.09 16.44 -0.83
C ARG A 36 -47.79 17.82 -1.41
N ALA A 37 -46.65 17.99 -2.08
CA ALA A 37 -46.25 19.20 -2.77
C ALA A 37 -46.62 19.22 -4.26
N ASP A 38 -47.31 18.17 -4.71
CA ASP A 38 -47.63 17.86 -6.11
C ASP A 38 -46.42 17.45 -6.97
N ASP A 39 -45.28 17.12 -6.33
CA ASP A 39 -44.11 16.58 -7.03
C ASP A 39 -44.35 15.08 -7.36
N PRO A 40 -44.00 14.62 -8.57
CA PRO A 40 -44.27 13.23 -9.00
C PRO A 40 -43.32 12.24 -8.33
N LEU A 41 -43.87 11.17 -7.75
CA LEU A 41 -43.14 10.00 -7.26
C LEU A 41 -43.49 8.78 -8.12
N TYR A 42 -42.49 7.96 -8.40
CA TYR A 42 -42.71 6.70 -9.14
C TYR A 42 -43.47 5.68 -8.28
N SER A 43 -44.57 5.16 -8.81
CA SER A 43 -45.23 4.02 -8.18
C SER A 43 -44.33 2.76 -8.20
N TRP A 44 -44.59 1.83 -7.26
CA TRP A 44 -43.84 0.57 -7.21
C TRP A 44 -43.90 -0.21 -8.54
N ARG A 45 -45.02 -0.16 -9.23
CA ARG A 45 -45.19 -0.80 -10.53
C ARG A 45 -44.35 -0.14 -11.64
N GLN A 46 -44.18 1.18 -11.61
CA GLN A 46 -43.27 1.88 -12.52
C GLN A 46 -41.83 1.46 -12.26
N ILE A 47 -41.42 1.44 -11.00
CA ILE A 47 -40.05 1.02 -10.61
C ILE A 47 -39.81 -0.41 -11.08
N MET A 48 -40.75 -1.33 -10.85
CA MET A 48 -40.64 -2.72 -11.31
C MET A 48 -40.61 -2.85 -12.83
N ALA A 49 -41.35 -2.01 -13.56
CA ALA A 49 -41.32 -1.99 -15.02
C ALA A 49 -39.96 -1.44 -15.54
N MET A 50 -39.42 -0.41 -14.91
CA MET A 50 -38.11 0.14 -15.24
C MET A 50 -36.97 -0.87 -14.98
N VAL A 51 -37.04 -1.58 -13.83
CA VAL A 51 -36.08 -2.65 -13.52
C VAL A 51 -36.20 -3.80 -14.50
N ALA A 52 -37.42 -4.22 -14.86
CA ALA A 52 -37.63 -5.27 -15.87
C ALA A 52 -37.07 -4.84 -17.24
N ALA A 53 -37.32 -3.60 -17.67
CA ALA A 53 -36.76 -3.06 -18.91
C ALA A 53 -35.24 -3.02 -18.89
N ALA A 54 -34.61 -2.56 -17.79
CA ALA A 54 -33.17 -2.56 -17.62
C ALA A 54 -32.55 -3.97 -17.64
N ILE A 55 -33.23 -4.96 -17.04
CA ILE A 55 -32.84 -6.39 -17.10
C ILE A 55 -32.89 -6.90 -18.54
N VAL A 56 -33.94 -6.61 -19.28
CA VAL A 56 -34.07 -7.00 -20.69
C VAL A 56 -33.00 -6.33 -21.55
N GLU A 57 -32.70 -5.07 -21.32
CA GLU A 57 -31.63 -4.33 -22.03
C GLU A 57 -30.25 -4.91 -21.68
N ALA A 58 -30.00 -5.22 -20.42
CA ALA A 58 -28.78 -5.90 -19.98
C ALA A 58 -28.64 -7.30 -20.60
N GLN A 59 -29.72 -8.09 -20.62
CA GLN A 59 -29.75 -9.40 -21.26
C GLN A 59 -29.53 -9.32 -22.77
N ASN A 60 -30.14 -8.35 -23.44
CA ASN A 60 -29.94 -8.10 -24.87
C ASN A 60 -28.48 -7.64 -25.15
N SER A 61 -27.90 -6.81 -24.30
CA SER A 61 -26.51 -6.37 -24.39
C SER A 61 -25.55 -7.55 -24.17
N ILE A 62 -25.81 -8.41 -23.20
CA ILE A 62 -25.03 -9.61 -22.94
C ILE A 62 -25.16 -10.60 -24.09
N THR A 63 -26.36 -10.79 -24.64
CA THR A 63 -26.59 -11.71 -25.78
C THR A 63 -25.91 -11.22 -27.06
N ALA A 64 -25.84 -9.90 -27.28
CA ALA A 64 -25.17 -9.33 -28.45
C ALA A 64 -23.64 -9.38 -28.36
N ILE A 65 -23.08 -9.37 -27.13
CA ILE A 65 -21.62 -9.32 -26.88
C ILE A 65 -21.09 -10.68 -26.40
N GLY A 66 -21.95 -11.53 -25.81
CA GLY A 66 -21.55 -12.72 -25.04
C GLY A 66 -21.47 -14.03 -25.82
N LEU A 67 -22.13 -14.18 -26.95
CA LEU A 67 -22.05 -15.39 -27.78
C LEU A 67 -20.99 -15.22 -28.87
N PRO A 68 -20.05 -16.17 -29.01
CA PRO A 68 -19.05 -16.12 -30.07
C PRO A 68 -19.71 -16.13 -31.46
N PHE A 69 -19.26 -15.25 -32.34
CA PHE A 69 -19.60 -15.31 -33.76
C PHE A 69 -19.10 -16.63 -34.36
N ASN A 70 -19.86 -17.19 -35.29
CA ASN A 70 -19.48 -18.45 -35.91
C ASN A 70 -18.20 -18.32 -36.74
N THR A 71 -18.02 -17.19 -37.40
CA THR A 71 -16.83 -16.90 -38.21
C THR A 71 -16.34 -15.48 -38.02
N LEU A 72 -15.06 -15.26 -38.29
CA LEU A 72 -14.46 -13.91 -38.27
C LEU A 72 -15.16 -12.98 -39.31
N THR A 73 -15.64 -13.54 -40.44
CA THR A 73 -16.37 -12.80 -41.45
C THR A 73 -17.69 -12.28 -40.91
N ASP A 74 -18.44 -13.09 -40.15
CA ASP A 74 -19.72 -12.67 -39.53
C ASP A 74 -19.48 -11.56 -38.51
N ALA A 75 -18.43 -11.71 -37.70
CA ALA A 75 -18.03 -10.69 -36.73
C ALA A 75 -17.60 -9.39 -37.41
N GLN A 76 -16.86 -9.46 -38.51
CA GLN A 76 -16.45 -8.29 -39.27
C GLN A 76 -17.65 -7.60 -39.97
N ALA A 77 -18.64 -8.37 -40.43
CA ALA A 77 -19.90 -7.83 -40.95
C ALA A 77 -20.68 -7.09 -39.83
N ALA A 78 -20.66 -7.59 -38.62
CA ALA A 78 -21.28 -6.95 -37.46
C ALA A 78 -20.54 -5.62 -37.10
N VAL A 79 -19.22 -5.54 -37.27
CA VAL A 79 -18.48 -4.27 -37.17
C VAL A 79 -18.94 -3.28 -38.21
N ALA A 80 -19.05 -3.71 -39.50
CA ALA A 80 -19.52 -2.87 -40.57
C ALA A 80 -20.96 -2.37 -40.38
N ALA A 81 -21.80 -3.18 -39.72
CA ALA A 81 -23.16 -2.85 -39.33
C ALA A 81 -23.28 -1.98 -38.06
N GLY A 82 -22.13 -1.56 -37.47
CA GLY A 82 -22.12 -0.74 -36.24
C GLY A 82 -22.51 -1.48 -34.95
N LYS A 83 -22.69 -2.79 -35.01
CA LYS A 83 -23.05 -3.61 -33.82
C LYS A 83 -21.90 -3.85 -32.85
N ILE A 84 -20.67 -3.75 -33.30
CA ILE A 84 -19.46 -3.84 -32.49
C ILE A 84 -18.75 -2.49 -32.58
N PRO A 85 -18.88 -1.63 -31.56
CA PRO A 85 -18.29 -0.28 -31.55
C PRO A 85 -16.76 -0.28 -31.68
N LYS A 86 -16.19 0.82 -32.13
CA LYS A 86 -14.73 1.02 -32.17
C LYS A 86 -14.16 0.90 -30.74
N GLY A 87 -13.12 0.10 -30.60
CA GLY A 87 -12.48 -0.19 -29.31
C GLY A 87 -13.10 -1.35 -28.54
N ALA A 88 -14.30 -1.81 -28.89
CA ALA A 88 -14.95 -2.94 -28.25
C ALA A 88 -14.28 -4.27 -28.63
N VAL A 89 -14.38 -5.24 -27.73
CA VAL A 89 -13.93 -6.62 -27.94
C VAL A 89 -15.12 -7.52 -28.29
N THR A 90 -14.86 -8.59 -29.03
CA THR A 90 -15.84 -9.61 -29.37
C THR A 90 -15.17 -10.98 -29.45
N TRP A 91 -15.99 -12.03 -29.42
CA TRP A 91 -15.51 -13.40 -29.49
C TRP A 91 -15.92 -14.04 -30.81
N VAL A 92 -15.01 -14.79 -31.41
CA VAL A 92 -15.23 -15.58 -32.62
C VAL A 92 -14.85 -17.03 -32.29
N ARG A 93 -15.68 -17.98 -32.71
CA ARG A 93 -15.38 -19.42 -32.50
C ARG A 93 -13.98 -19.73 -33.02
N SER A 94 -13.21 -20.40 -32.18
CA SER A 94 -11.86 -20.80 -32.56
C SER A 94 -11.89 -21.87 -33.64
N SER A 95 -10.94 -21.82 -34.55
CA SER A 95 -10.74 -22.85 -35.55
C SER A 95 -9.91 -24.03 -35.05
N ASP A 96 -9.27 -23.87 -33.90
CA ASP A 96 -8.54 -24.92 -33.21
C ASP A 96 -9.39 -25.51 -32.06
N ASN A 97 -9.15 -26.77 -31.70
CA ASN A 97 -9.90 -27.46 -30.65
C ASN A 97 -9.44 -27.08 -29.22
N ASP A 98 -8.43 -26.22 -29.10
CA ASP A 98 -7.84 -25.85 -27.82
C ASP A 98 -8.62 -24.72 -27.14
N ALA A 99 -9.47 -24.01 -27.88
CA ALA A 99 -10.27 -22.94 -27.36
C ALA A 99 -11.70 -22.98 -27.91
N LEU A 100 -12.67 -22.49 -27.12
CA LEU A 100 -14.04 -22.30 -27.57
C LEU A 100 -14.15 -21.11 -28.52
N ALA A 101 -13.46 -20.02 -28.23
CA ALA A 101 -13.45 -18.81 -29.01
C ALA A 101 -12.15 -18.01 -28.81
N ASP A 102 -11.78 -17.28 -29.85
CA ASP A 102 -10.69 -16.31 -29.83
C ASP A 102 -11.25 -14.89 -29.67
N GLU A 103 -10.57 -14.05 -28.90
CA GLU A 103 -10.95 -12.65 -28.69
C GLU A 103 -10.38 -11.76 -29.77
N TYR A 104 -11.23 -10.92 -30.32
CA TYR A 104 -10.87 -9.87 -31.28
C TYR A 104 -11.29 -8.50 -30.78
N LYS A 105 -10.52 -7.47 -31.09
CA LYS A 105 -10.81 -6.07 -30.81
C LYS A 105 -11.06 -5.30 -32.08
N ASN A 106 -12.12 -4.49 -32.12
CA ASN A 106 -12.38 -3.59 -33.22
C ASN A 106 -11.42 -2.39 -33.17
N ILE A 107 -10.37 -2.42 -33.99
CA ILE A 107 -9.42 -1.32 -34.14
C ILE A 107 -9.73 -0.60 -35.45
N ALA A 108 -10.32 0.59 -35.34
CA ALA A 108 -10.65 1.47 -36.49
C ALA A 108 -11.49 0.81 -37.59
N GLY A 109 -12.40 -0.10 -37.24
CA GLY A 109 -13.28 -0.79 -38.18
C GLY A 109 -12.80 -2.17 -38.63
N THR A 110 -11.63 -2.62 -38.13
CA THR A 110 -11.07 -3.94 -38.46
C THR A 110 -10.90 -4.74 -37.16
N LEU A 111 -11.30 -6.02 -37.18
CA LEU A 111 -11.09 -6.93 -36.07
C LEU A 111 -9.66 -7.44 -36.03
N THR A 112 -8.97 -7.18 -34.94
CA THR A 112 -7.60 -7.64 -34.69
C THR A 112 -7.60 -8.60 -33.50
N ALA A 113 -6.96 -9.77 -33.65
CA ALA A 113 -6.85 -10.75 -32.58
C ALA A 113 -6.07 -10.16 -31.38
N THR A 114 -6.58 -10.39 -30.17
CA THR A 114 -5.91 -9.93 -28.93
C THR A 114 -4.96 -10.97 -28.36
N GLY A 115 -5.03 -12.21 -28.84
CA GLY A 115 -4.29 -13.35 -28.31
C GLY A 115 -4.96 -14.02 -27.10
N ARG A 116 -6.06 -13.48 -26.58
CA ARG A 116 -6.83 -14.10 -25.48
C ARG A 116 -7.77 -15.15 -26.05
N LYS A 117 -7.90 -16.26 -25.34
CA LYS A 117 -8.73 -17.40 -25.72
C LYS A 117 -9.76 -17.72 -24.63
N MET A 118 -10.96 -18.10 -25.04
CA MET A 118 -11.99 -18.67 -24.14
C MET A 118 -11.73 -20.16 -24.03
N PRO A 119 -11.59 -20.73 -22.82
CA PRO A 119 -11.33 -22.17 -22.67
C PRO A 119 -12.41 -23.01 -23.35
N SER A 120 -12.01 -24.06 -24.05
CA SER A 120 -12.94 -25.06 -24.58
C SER A 120 -13.44 -25.98 -23.47
N GLN A 121 -14.55 -26.70 -23.71
CA GLN A 121 -15.01 -27.76 -22.81
C GLN A 121 -13.90 -28.79 -22.59
N GLY A 122 -13.11 -29.11 -23.63
CA GLY A 122 -11.98 -30.02 -23.51
C GLY A 122 -10.88 -29.49 -22.60
N SER A 123 -10.62 -28.18 -22.58
CA SER A 123 -9.67 -27.57 -21.64
C SER A 123 -10.20 -27.61 -20.19
N VAL A 124 -11.51 -27.40 -20.02
CA VAL A 124 -12.17 -27.54 -18.72
C VAL A 124 -12.17 -29.00 -18.27
N ASP A 125 -12.50 -29.92 -19.18
CA ASP A 125 -12.50 -31.36 -18.91
C ASP A 125 -11.07 -31.87 -18.62
N ALA A 126 -10.04 -31.33 -19.28
CA ALA A 126 -8.64 -31.64 -18.98
C ALA A 126 -8.24 -31.15 -17.58
N VAL A 127 -8.69 -29.97 -17.16
CA VAL A 127 -8.51 -29.48 -15.78
C VAL A 127 -9.29 -30.35 -14.80
N ILE A 128 -10.53 -30.71 -15.12
CA ILE A 128 -11.35 -31.63 -14.31
C ILE A 128 -10.70 -33.03 -14.28
N GLN A 129 -10.17 -33.52 -15.39
CA GLN A 129 -9.40 -34.77 -15.41
C GLN A 129 -8.10 -34.68 -14.62
N LEU A 130 -7.39 -33.55 -14.67
CA LEU A 130 -6.23 -33.30 -13.83
C LEU A 130 -6.62 -33.30 -12.35
N ILE A 131 -7.71 -32.62 -12.01
CA ILE A 131 -8.30 -32.63 -10.67
C ILE A 131 -8.73 -34.05 -10.29
N ASN A 132 -9.39 -34.78 -11.19
CA ASN A 132 -9.83 -36.17 -10.95
C ASN A 132 -8.66 -37.15 -10.88
N VAL A 133 -7.56 -36.95 -11.63
CA VAL A 133 -6.30 -37.71 -11.47
C VAL A 133 -5.64 -37.39 -10.13
N PHE A 134 -5.71 -36.13 -9.70
CA PHE A 134 -5.33 -35.74 -8.34
C PHE A 134 -6.18 -36.41 -7.28
N ILE A 135 -7.48 -36.53 -7.54
CA ILE A 135 -8.45 -37.20 -6.67
C ILE A 135 -8.33 -38.74 -6.74
N ALA A 136 -8.02 -39.33 -7.91
CA ALA A 136 -8.03 -40.79 -8.13
C ALA A 136 -6.71 -41.50 -7.78
N SER A 137 -5.64 -40.81 -7.42
CA SER A 137 -4.37 -41.45 -7.00
C SER A 137 -4.37 -42.00 -5.56
N GLY A 138 -5.48 -41.96 -4.87
CA GLY A 138 -5.73 -42.62 -3.59
C GLY A 138 -7.17 -42.39 -3.18
N SER A 139 -7.87 -43.42 -2.76
CA SER A 139 -9.29 -43.44 -2.33
C SER A 139 -9.72 -42.13 -1.65
N VAL A 140 -10.23 -41.19 -2.44
CA VAL A 140 -10.69 -39.89 -1.96
C VAL A 140 -12.17 -40.02 -1.68
N SER A 141 -12.59 -39.78 -0.46
CA SER A 141 -14.01 -39.63 -0.10
C SER A 141 -14.51 -38.26 -0.57
N ASP A 142 -15.83 -38.08 -0.67
CA ASP A 142 -16.45 -36.81 -1.09
C ASP A 142 -16.07 -35.61 -0.19
N ASP A 143 -15.44 -35.85 0.95
CA ASP A 143 -15.02 -34.86 1.96
C ASP A 143 -13.51 -34.56 1.94
N PHE A 144 -12.75 -35.07 0.96
CA PHE A 144 -11.30 -34.84 0.85
C PHE A 144 -10.99 -33.50 0.24
N PHE A 145 -10.22 -32.66 0.95
CA PHE A 145 -9.77 -31.35 0.49
C PHE A 145 -8.24 -31.21 0.59
N PRO A 146 -7.49 -31.13 -0.54
CA PRO A 146 -6.04 -30.95 -0.50
C PRO A 146 -5.68 -29.50 -0.16
N PHE A 147 -4.85 -29.30 0.87
CA PHE A 147 -4.32 -27.98 1.23
C PHE A 147 -2.99 -27.64 0.54
N PHE A 148 -2.15 -28.64 0.32
CA PHE A 148 -0.86 -28.48 -0.34
C PHE A 148 -0.56 -29.65 -1.23
N VAL A 149 0.08 -29.34 -2.38
CA VAL A 149 0.62 -30.34 -3.31
C VAL A 149 2.10 -30.03 -3.48
N ASP A 150 2.97 -31.02 -3.27
CA ASP A 150 4.39 -30.85 -3.49
C ASP A 150 4.74 -30.89 -5.00
N GLY A 151 5.98 -30.53 -5.35
CA GLY A 151 6.43 -30.53 -6.73
C GLY A 151 6.44 -31.90 -7.43
N ALA A 152 6.18 -32.99 -6.70
CA ALA A 152 6.05 -34.36 -7.20
C ALA A 152 4.57 -34.82 -7.27
N GLY A 153 3.61 -33.93 -6.94
CA GLY A 153 2.18 -34.22 -7.01
C GLY A 153 1.62 -34.94 -5.77
N ASN A 154 2.36 -35.06 -4.68
CA ASN A 154 1.82 -35.64 -3.45
C ASN A 154 1.04 -34.58 -2.67
N VAL A 155 -0.01 -35.01 -1.96
CA VAL A 155 -0.81 -34.15 -1.07
C VAL A 155 -0.44 -34.43 0.37
N PRO A 156 0.56 -33.70 0.93
CA PRO A 156 1.04 -33.95 2.27
C PRO A 156 0.07 -33.48 3.37
N VAL A 157 -0.86 -32.58 3.04
CA VAL A 157 -1.81 -32.02 3.99
C VAL A 157 -3.19 -31.92 3.31
N TYR A 158 -4.21 -32.53 3.91
CA TYR A 158 -5.55 -32.56 3.37
C TYR A 158 -6.62 -32.66 4.48
N TRP A 159 -7.85 -32.37 4.11
CA TRP A 159 -9.04 -32.56 4.95
C TRP A 159 -9.77 -33.84 4.48
N ASP A 160 -10.08 -34.73 5.41
CA ASP A 160 -10.84 -35.94 5.19
C ASP A 160 -11.63 -36.26 6.47
N ASP A 161 -12.80 -35.64 6.60
CA ASP A 161 -13.63 -35.62 7.82
C ASP A 161 -12.85 -35.23 9.09
N GLY A 162 -11.75 -34.52 8.89
CA GLY A 162 -10.77 -34.07 9.84
C GLY A 162 -9.46 -33.72 9.17
N PHE A 163 -8.57 -33.03 9.88
CA PHE A 163 -7.26 -32.66 9.36
C PHE A 163 -6.33 -33.89 9.34
N ALA A 164 -5.92 -34.33 8.17
CA ALA A 164 -5.01 -35.44 8.00
C ALA A 164 -3.67 -34.99 7.39
N VAL A 165 -2.57 -35.53 7.88
CA VAL A 165 -1.21 -35.31 7.37
C VAL A 165 -0.63 -36.64 6.95
N SER A 166 -0.61 -36.92 5.65
CA SER A 166 -0.12 -38.20 5.12
C SER A 166 1.39 -38.28 4.95
N ARG A 167 2.07 -37.13 4.78
CA ARG A 167 3.52 -37.04 4.75
C ARG A 167 3.99 -35.66 5.14
N ILE A 168 4.71 -35.54 6.23
CA ILE A 168 5.54 -34.37 6.56
C ILE A 168 6.85 -34.51 5.83
N ALA A 169 7.33 -33.45 5.15
CA ALA A 169 8.66 -33.45 4.54
C ALA A 169 9.70 -33.88 5.60
N THR A 170 10.59 -34.77 5.22
CA THR A 170 11.57 -35.38 6.14
C THR A 170 12.35 -34.33 6.95
N SER A 171 12.64 -33.18 6.35
CA SER A 171 13.33 -32.06 7.01
C SER A 171 12.46 -31.38 8.08
N LEU A 172 11.17 -31.18 7.82
CA LEU A 172 10.23 -30.60 8.80
C LEU A 172 9.95 -31.58 9.93
N TYR A 173 9.78 -32.86 9.58
CA TYR A 173 9.68 -33.95 10.56
C TYR A 173 10.92 -34.01 11.46
N GLN A 174 12.13 -33.93 10.89
CA GLN A 174 13.38 -33.94 11.64
C GLN A 174 13.56 -32.71 12.53
N MET A 175 13.11 -31.52 12.07
CA MET A 175 13.15 -30.29 12.88
C MET A 175 12.17 -30.36 14.05
N ILE A 176 10.93 -30.77 13.81
CA ILE A 176 9.92 -30.99 14.87
C ILE A 176 10.40 -32.07 15.85
N TYR A 177 10.93 -33.16 15.33
CA TYR A 177 11.47 -34.26 16.13
C TYR A 177 12.64 -33.83 17.01
N ALA A 178 13.60 -33.07 16.45
CA ALA A 178 14.75 -32.59 17.19
C ALA A 178 14.37 -31.58 18.30
N ASP A 179 13.46 -30.65 18.01
CA ASP A 179 13.02 -29.65 18.99
C ASP A 179 12.15 -30.25 20.10
N VAL A 180 11.22 -31.13 19.73
CA VAL A 180 10.40 -31.89 20.71
C VAL A 180 11.30 -32.78 21.56
N HIS A 181 12.31 -33.43 20.97
CA HIS A 181 13.24 -34.30 21.69
C HIS A 181 14.07 -33.50 22.72
N THR A 182 14.59 -32.35 22.30
CA THR A 182 15.39 -31.48 23.16
C THR A 182 14.55 -30.95 24.34
N ARG A 183 13.36 -30.41 24.05
CA ARG A 183 12.49 -29.82 25.08
C ARG A 183 11.88 -30.85 26.01
N LEU A 184 11.54 -32.06 25.55
CA LEU A 184 11.10 -33.14 26.45
C LEU A 184 12.26 -33.65 27.29
N GLY A 185 13.47 -33.76 26.73
CA GLY A 185 14.67 -34.12 27.48
C GLY A 185 14.97 -33.13 28.61
N ASP A 186 14.89 -31.84 28.29
CA ASP A 186 15.12 -30.76 29.26
C ASP A 186 14.00 -30.66 30.31
N ALA A 187 12.74 -30.84 29.90
CA ALA A 187 11.59 -30.74 30.82
C ALA A 187 11.46 -31.91 31.78
N LEU A 188 11.93 -33.10 31.40
CA LEU A 188 11.83 -34.32 32.22
C LEU A 188 13.09 -34.59 33.04
N ASN A 189 14.17 -33.83 32.85
CA ASN A 189 15.46 -33.98 33.53
C ASN A 189 15.93 -35.47 33.60
N THR A 190 15.66 -36.24 32.54
CA THR A 190 15.93 -37.67 32.45
C THR A 190 16.94 -37.91 31.32
N GLN A 191 18.19 -38.12 31.70
CA GLN A 191 19.12 -38.88 30.86
C GLN A 191 18.60 -40.32 30.76
N VAL A 192 17.86 -40.63 29.70
CA VAL A 192 17.49 -42.02 29.41
C VAL A 192 18.66 -42.66 28.66
N THR A 193 19.53 -43.31 29.38
CA THR A 193 20.58 -44.15 28.83
C THR A 193 19.98 -45.52 28.44
N GLY A 194 20.07 -45.91 27.17
CA GLY A 194 19.78 -47.27 26.75
C GLY A 194 18.49 -47.48 25.96
N VAL A 195 17.98 -46.45 25.26
CA VAL A 195 16.81 -46.59 24.39
C VAL A 195 17.26 -46.80 22.95
N SER A 196 16.62 -47.74 22.25
CA SER A 196 16.90 -48.00 20.84
C SER A 196 16.58 -46.75 19.97
N PRO A 197 17.34 -46.47 18.90
CA PRO A 197 16.99 -45.41 17.96
C PRO A 197 15.55 -45.60 17.47
N GLY A 198 14.72 -44.58 17.65
CA GLY A 198 13.32 -44.57 17.19
C GLY A 198 12.28 -44.80 18.31
N PHE A 199 12.68 -45.18 19.53
CA PHE A 199 11.76 -45.29 20.64
C PHE A 199 11.69 -43.97 21.44
N PHE A 200 10.49 -43.45 21.62
CA PHE A 200 10.25 -42.19 22.32
C PHE A 200 9.18 -42.36 23.40
N PRO A 201 9.52 -42.28 24.69
CA PRO A 201 8.51 -42.31 25.75
C PRO A 201 7.79 -40.97 25.83
N LEU A 202 6.47 -40.96 25.63
CA LEU A 202 5.64 -39.75 25.75
C LEU A 202 5.08 -39.53 27.14
N PHE A 203 4.84 -40.63 27.88
CA PHE A 203 4.36 -40.59 29.25
C PHE A 203 4.96 -41.72 30.07
N ARG A 204 5.22 -41.42 31.36
CA ARG A 204 5.66 -42.38 32.36
C ARG A 204 4.69 -42.34 33.54
N ASP A 205 4.21 -43.49 33.98
CA ASP A 205 3.39 -43.56 35.20
C ASP A 205 4.27 -43.50 36.45
N SER A 206 3.65 -43.38 37.61
CA SER A 206 4.37 -43.34 38.91
C SER A 206 5.11 -44.63 39.25
N ALA A 207 4.87 -45.70 38.51
CA ALA A 207 5.58 -47.00 38.65
C ALA A 207 6.74 -47.13 37.65
N GLY A 208 6.93 -46.13 36.75
CA GLY A 208 8.02 -46.12 35.78
C GLY A 208 7.67 -46.78 34.44
N ASN A 209 6.44 -47.21 34.20
CA ASN A 209 6.01 -47.77 32.94
C ASN A 209 5.78 -46.66 31.90
N VAL A 210 5.97 -46.98 30.62
CA VAL A 210 5.77 -46.06 29.52
C VAL A 210 4.53 -46.48 28.71
N PRO A 211 3.33 -46.01 29.14
CA PRO A 211 2.07 -46.41 28.51
C PRO A 211 1.87 -45.82 27.11
N VAL A 212 2.61 -44.80 26.72
CA VAL A 212 2.55 -44.18 25.42
C VAL A 212 3.95 -43.86 24.91
N TYR A 213 4.28 -44.30 23.71
CA TYR A 213 5.59 -44.10 23.11
C TYR A 213 5.50 -44.00 21.59
N TRP A 214 6.53 -43.42 20.99
CA TRP A 214 6.72 -43.36 19.55
C TRP A 214 7.76 -44.40 19.14
N ASN A 215 7.41 -45.25 18.20
CA ASN A 215 8.32 -46.23 17.58
C ASN A 215 7.99 -46.40 16.11
N GLY A 216 8.37 -45.37 15.29
CA GLY A 216 8.00 -45.32 13.89
C GLY A 216 6.52 -44.98 13.63
N GLY A 217 5.75 -44.70 14.67
CA GLY A 217 4.37 -44.28 14.74
C GLY A 217 3.91 -44.13 16.19
N LEU A 218 2.81 -43.41 16.42
CA LEU A 218 2.20 -43.33 17.76
C LEU A 218 1.46 -44.64 18.02
N ASP A 219 1.98 -45.47 18.95
CA ASP A 219 1.31 -46.67 19.39
C ASP A 219 0.42 -46.35 20.59
N ALA A 220 -0.89 -46.46 20.38
CA ALA A 220 -1.92 -46.06 21.33
C ALA A 220 -2.96 -47.16 21.59
N SER A 221 -2.62 -48.44 21.35
CA SER A 221 -3.55 -49.56 21.40
C SER A 221 -4.23 -49.81 22.77
N ALA A 222 -3.88 -49.01 23.79
CA ALA A 222 -4.44 -49.13 25.16
C ALA A 222 -4.88 -47.79 25.77
N ILE A 223 -5.07 -46.71 24.98
CA ILE A 223 -5.37 -45.38 25.54
C ILE A 223 -6.88 -45.16 25.59
N ALA A 224 -7.43 -44.90 26.80
CA ALA A 224 -8.82 -44.45 26.93
C ALA A 224 -9.03 -43.08 26.29
N THR A 225 -10.20 -42.86 25.64
CA THR A 225 -10.55 -41.64 24.89
C THR A 225 -10.22 -40.34 25.64
N GLY A 226 -10.48 -40.26 26.94
CA GLY A 226 -10.16 -39.08 27.74
C GLY A 226 -8.67 -38.83 27.98
N LEU A 227 -7.80 -39.84 27.76
CA LEU A 227 -6.33 -39.68 27.80
C LEU A 227 -5.82 -39.22 26.43
N LEU A 228 -6.43 -39.69 25.32
CA LEU A 228 -6.16 -39.22 23.99
C LEU A 228 -6.44 -37.72 23.87
N GLU A 229 -7.54 -37.23 24.40
CA GLU A 229 -7.88 -35.80 24.43
C GLU A 229 -6.85 -34.98 25.20
N LYS A 230 -6.35 -35.49 26.33
CA LYS A 230 -5.29 -34.83 27.11
C LYS A 230 -3.94 -34.84 26.40
N ILE A 231 -3.61 -35.91 25.69
CA ILE A 231 -2.40 -36.01 24.86
C ILE A 231 -2.46 -35.04 23.72
N TRP A 232 -3.59 -34.97 23.02
CA TRP A 232 -3.80 -33.99 21.95
C TRP A 232 -3.71 -32.55 22.44
N ALA A 233 -4.31 -32.23 23.56
CA ALA A 233 -4.20 -30.92 24.18
C ALA A 233 -2.75 -30.56 24.54
N TYR A 234 -1.98 -31.54 25.05
CA TYR A 234 -0.56 -31.34 25.41
C TYR A 234 0.35 -31.23 24.20
N ILE A 235 0.15 -32.05 23.16
CA ILE A 235 0.89 -31.98 21.89
C ILE A 235 0.60 -30.63 21.20
N ASN A 236 -0.64 -30.19 21.19
CA ASN A 236 -1.02 -28.90 20.64
C ASN A 236 -0.38 -27.73 21.40
N THR A 237 -0.23 -27.85 22.72
CA THR A 237 0.47 -26.84 23.53
C THR A 237 1.97 -26.80 23.19
N ILE A 238 2.61 -27.96 23.03
CA ILE A 238 4.04 -28.03 22.65
C ILE A 238 4.28 -27.52 21.23
N ILE A 239 3.40 -27.86 20.29
CA ILE A 239 3.48 -27.35 18.92
C ILE A 239 3.29 -25.83 18.90
N ALA A 240 2.35 -25.31 19.69
CA ALA A 240 2.13 -23.88 19.83
C ALA A 240 3.34 -23.15 20.45
N ASP A 241 3.97 -23.73 21.47
CA ASP A 241 5.18 -23.18 22.11
C ASP A 241 6.39 -23.28 21.17
N ALA A 242 6.56 -24.39 20.47
CA ALA A 242 7.66 -24.60 19.52
C ALA A 242 7.57 -23.64 18.30
N LEU A 243 6.37 -23.24 17.92
CA LEU A 243 6.13 -22.27 16.85
C LEU A 243 6.13 -20.81 17.34
N ASN A 244 6.55 -20.58 18.60
CA ASN A 244 6.56 -19.25 19.21
C ASN A 244 5.17 -18.61 19.35
N LEU A 245 4.13 -19.45 19.40
CA LEU A 245 2.74 -19.04 19.57
C LEU A 245 2.46 -18.90 21.08
N LYS A 246 2.44 -17.68 21.57
CA LYS A 246 1.84 -17.39 22.90
C LYS A 246 0.32 -17.50 22.82
N VAL A 247 -0.20 -18.71 22.62
CA VAL A 247 -1.64 -18.96 22.68
C VAL A 247 -1.99 -19.39 24.09
N LYS A 248 -2.59 -18.49 24.85
CA LYS A 248 -3.20 -18.85 26.14
C LYS A 248 -4.48 -19.64 25.87
N GLY A 249 -4.46 -20.92 26.23
CA GLY A 249 -5.63 -21.79 26.24
C GLY A 249 -6.06 -22.28 24.85
N ILE A 250 -5.38 -23.29 24.33
CA ILE A 250 -5.84 -24.01 23.15
C ILE A 250 -7.04 -24.86 23.56
N SER A 251 -8.20 -24.52 23.05
CA SER A 251 -9.43 -25.32 23.22
C SER A 251 -9.40 -26.57 22.33
N PRO A 252 -10.03 -27.67 22.70
CA PRO A 252 -10.28 -28.77 21.78
C PRO A 252 -10.89 -28.24 20.47
N GLY A 253 -10.32 -28.60 19.32
CA GLY A 253 -10.80 -28.15 18.02
C GLY A 253 -9.98 -27.01 17.38
N PHE A 254 -8.89 -26.54 17.99
CA PHE A 254 -7.96 -25.61 17.34
C PHE A 254 -6.97 -26.37 16.43
N VAL A 255 -6.92 -25.99 15.16
CA VAL A 255 -6.00 -26.54 14.16
C VAL A 255 -5.30 -25.41 13.42
N PRO A 256 -3.96 -25.25 13.57
CA PRO A 256 -3.23 -24.24 12.80
C PRO A 256 -3.22 -24.63 11.32
N GLY A 257 -3.67 -23.72 10.46
CA GLY A 257 -3.77 -23.97 9.02
C GLY A 257 -2.48 -23.64 8.27
N MET A 258 -1.74 -22.59 8.64
CA MET A 258 -0.54 -22.15 7.93
C MET A 258 0.35 -21.28 8.80
N THR A 259 1.65 -21.44 8.68
CA THR A 259 2.65 -20.58 9.36
C THR A 259 3.49 -19.84 8.33
N ASP A 260 3.93 -18.61 8.66
CA ASP A 260 4.91 -17.87 7.88
C ASP A 260 6.34 -18.35 8.15
N GLY A 261 7.31 -17.82 7.41
CA GLY A 261 8.73 -18.15 7.59
C GLY A 261 9.33 -17.71 8.94
N ALA A 262 8.59 -16.95 9.76
CA ALA A 262 8.94 -16.57 11.11
C ALA A 262 8.23 -17.42 12.19
N GLY A 263 7.40 -18.40 11.76
CA GLY A 263 6.68 -19.30 12.65
C GLY A 263 5.35 -18.76 13.19
N ASN A 264 4.82 -17.63 12.67
CA ASN A 264 3.51 -17.16 13.09
C ASN A 264 2.42 -17.96 12.37
N VAL A 265 1.34 -18.35 13.11
CA VAL A 265 0.17 -18.99 12.48
C VAL A 265 -0.64 -17.95 11.74
N LEU A 266 -0.76 -18.12 10.43
CA LEU A 266 -1.45 -17.18 9.56
C LEU A 266 -2.97 -17.35 9.58
N PHE A 267 -3.42 -18.58 9.73
CA PHE A 267 -4.83 -18.90 9.97
C PHE A 267 -4.97 -20.26 10.66
N TRP A 268 -6.10 -20.46 11.32
CA TRP A 268 -6.42 -21.72 12.01
C TRP A 268 -7.91 -22.01 11.94
N PHE A 269 -8.25 -23.25 12.22
CA PHE A 269 -9.65 -23.66 12.41
C PHE A 269 -9.91 -23.83 13.90
N GLN A 270 -11.02 -23.32 14.38
CA GLN A 270 -11.49 -23.49 15.74
C GLN A 270 -12.98 -23.80 15.73
N ASN A 271 -13.37 -24.94 16.32
CA ASN A 271 -14.77 -25.41 16.35
C ASN A 271 -15.43 -25.55 14.97
N GLY A 272 -14.66 -25.92 13.93
CA GLY A 272 -15.14 -26.07 12.55
C GLY A 272 -15.25 -24.75 11.76
N GLU A 273 -14.84 -23.63 12.34
CA GLU A 273 -14.81 -22.34 11.67
C GLU A 273 -13.36 -21.89 11.42
N LEU A 274 -13.13 -21.23 10.27
CA LEU A 274 -11.85 -20.61 9.94
C LEU A 274 -11.72 -19.30 10.70
N ASP A 275 -10.79 -19.24 11.67
CA ASP A 275 -10.44 -18.02 12.40
C ASP A 275 -9.14 -17.43 11.89
N ALA A 276 -9.13 -16.12 11.70
CA ALA A 276 -8.05 -15.35 11.09
C ALA A 276 -7.42 -14.31 12.03
N GLY A 277 -7.68 -14.38 13.33
CA GLY A 277 -7.26 -13.35 14.31
C GLY A 277 -5.77 -13.16 14.50
N GLY A 278 -4.92 -14.05 13.95
CA GLY A 278 -3.46 -13.98 14.02
C GLY A 278 -2.79 -13.90 12.64
N ILE A 279 -3.54 -13.60 11.59
CA ILE A 279 -3.02 -13.57 10.23
C ILE A 279 -2.03 -12.41 10.04
N GLY A 280 -0.85 -12.70 9.51
CA GLY A 280 0.17 -11.70 9.20
C GLY A 280 -0.36 -10.56 8.32
N PRO A 281 0.28 -9.38 8.36
CA PRO A 281 -0.27 -8.12 7.82
C PRO A 281 -0.71 -8.19 6.35
N ASN A 282 -0.14 -9.09 5.56
CA ASN A 282 -0.46 -9.21 4.14
C ASN A 282 -1.73 -10.01 3.84
N ILE A 283 -2.02 -11.07 4.59
CA ILE A 283 -3.21 -11.91 4.40
C ILE A 283 -4.34 -11.46 5.34
N GLY A 284 -4.02 -11.11 6.59
CA GLY A 284 -4.98 -10.56 7.55
C GLY A 284 -5.61 -9.27 7.06
N GLY A 285 -4.80 -8.38 6.49
CA GLY A 285 -5.30 -7.18 5.82
C GLY A 285 -6.21 -7.50 4.62
N SER A 286 -5.98 -8.58 3.88
CA SER A 286 -6.81 -8.97 2.73
C SER A 286 -8.09 -9.69 3.13
N LEU A 287 -8.02 -10.58 4.12
CA LEU A 287 -9.20 -11.28 4.67
C LEU A 287 -10.05 -10.36 5.54
N ALA A 288 -9.43 -9.54 6.39
CA ALA A 288 -10.15 -8.51 7.16
C ALA A 288 -10.87 -7.53 6.23
N ARG A 289 -10.29 -7.18 5.07
CA ARG A 289 -10.93 -6.34 4.06
C ARG A 289 -12.06 -7.04 3.31
N LEU A 290 -11.89 -8.32 2.94
CA LEU A 290 -12.96 -9.12 2.34
C LEU A 290 -14.11 -9.31 3.33
N TYR A 291 -13.80 -9.54 4.59
CA TYR A 291 -14.76 -9.65 5.67
C TYR A 291 -15.40 -8.31 6.00
N GLN A 292 -14.61 -7.24 6.08
CA GLN A 292 -15.09 -5.86 6.24
C GLN A 292 -15.93 -5.42 5.05
N ARG A 293 -15.54 -5.66 3.80
CA ARG A 293 -16.38 -5.38 2.62
C ARG A 293 -17.71 -6.16 2.62
N ARG A 294 -17.76 -7.36 3.16
CA ARG A 294 -19.01 -8.14 3.26
C ARG A 294 -19.89 -7.79 4.46
N MET A 295 -19.29 -7.43 5.59
CA MET A 295 -20.02 -7.13 6.83
C MET A 295 -20.28 -5.65 7.08
N TYR A 296 -19.54 -4.73 6.41
CA TYR A 296 -19.53 -3.31 6.72
C TYR A 296 -19.97 -2.40 5.56
N THR A 297 -21.04 -2.76 4.88
CA THR A 297 -21.76 -1.76 4.06
C THR A 297 -22.48 -0.71 4.92
N ALA A 298 -22.36 -0.75 6.24
CA ALA A 298 -23.14 0.16 7.09
C ALA A 298 -22.48 0.75 8.35
N ALA A 299 -21.30 0.36 8.83
CA ALA A 299 -20.93 0.79 10.19
C ALA A 299 -19.43 0.94 10.57
N TYR A 300 -18.45 0.88 9.68
CA TYR A 300 -17.07 1.20 10.09
C TYR A 300 -16.50 2.37 9.29
N SER A 301 -16.35 3.49 9.98
CA SER A 301 -15.58 4.63 9.49
C SER A 301 -14.09 4.24 9.43
N ILE A 302 -13.43 4.50 8.30
CA ILE A 302 -11.97 4.49 8.23
C ILE A 302 -11.45 5.37 9.36
N PRO A 303 -10.50 4.91 10.20
CA PRO A 303 -10.00 5.71 11.30
C PRO A 303 -9.29 6.96 10.77
N LEU A 304 -9.32 8.04 11.54
CA LEU A 304 -8.61 9.26 11.22
C LEU A 304 -7.11 9.02 11.02
N HIS A 305 -6.54 8.12 11.81
CA HIS A 305 -5.13 7.74 11.74
C HIS A 305 -4.90 6.35 12.34
N THR A 306 -3.78 5.73 11.98
CA THR A 306 -3.21 4.57 12.66
C THR A 306 -2.36 4.99 13.87
N ASP A 307 -1.81 4.04 14.61
CA ASP A 307 -1.20 4.23 15.92
C ASP A 307 0.32 4.53 15.91
N GLY A 308 0.93 4.64 14.74
CA GLY A 308 2.37 4.91 14.58
C GLY A 308 3.28 3.74 14.94
N ARG A 309 2.76 2.52 15.16
CA ARG A 309 3.55 1.35 15.60
C ARG A 309 4.62 0.94 14.58
N THR A 310 4.38 1.19 13.30
CA THR A 310 5.32 0.82 12.22
C THR A 310 6.50 1.79 12.10
N LEU A 311 6.49 2.92 12.82
CA LEU A 311 7.56 3.91 12.83
C LEU A 311 8.65 3.57 13.87
N TRP A 312 8.94 2.28 14.06
CA TRP A 312 9.83 1.83 15.14
C TRP A 312 11.26 2.38 15.03
N ARG A 313 11.77 2.55 13.80
CA ARG A 313 13.11 3.14 13.56
C ARG A 313 13.18 4.59 14.05
N TRP A 314 12.15 5.38 13.76
CA TRP A 314 11.97 6.72 14.28
C TRP A 314 11.89 6.72 15.81
N LYS A 315 11.02 5.86 16.36
CA LYS A 315 10.82 5.75 17.82
C LYS A 315 12.10 5.34 18.53
N ALA A 316 12.90 4.43 17.95
CA ALA A 316 14.19 4.03 18.50
C ALA A 316 15.18 5.19 18.56
N LYS A 317 15.37 5.96 17.46
CA LYS A 317 16.25 7.13 17.45
C LYS A 317 15.75 8.25 18.37
N LYS A 318 14.44 8.46 18.44
CA LYS A 318 13.83 9.39 19.39
C LYS A 318 14.14 9.01 20.85
N ALA A 319 14.06 7.74 21.18
CA ALA A 319 14.43 7.25 22.51
C ALA A 319 15.94 7.48 22.80
N GLN A 320 16.79 7.27 21.81
CA GLN A 320 18.24 7.57 21.91
C GLN A 320 18.50 9.07 22.14
N LEU A 321 17.78 9.97 21.46
CA LEU A 321 17.86 11.41 21.71
C LEU A 321 17.47 11.76 23.15
N LYS A 322 16.36 11.19 23.66
CA LYS A 322 15.90 11.37 25.04
C LYS A 322 16.91 10.85 26.06
N ALA A 323 17.69 9.83 25.70
CA ALA A 323 18.79 9.31 26.51
C ALA A 323 20.07 10.13 26.38
N GLY A 324 20.06 11.26 25.67
CA GLY A 324 21.22 12.17 25.50
C GLY A 324 22.24 11.71 24.45
N LEU A 325 21.90 10.73 23.62
CA LEU A 325 22.78 10.28 22.55
C LEU A 325 22.73 11.25 21.36
N ALA A 326 23.90 11.54 20.76
CA ALA A 326 24.01 12.42 19.59
C ALA A 326 23.56 11.72 18.31
N VAL A 327 22.26 11.47 18.18
CA VAL A 327 21.64 10.87 17.00
C VAL A 327 20.78 11.90 16.26
N ARG A 328 20.49 11.62 14.99
CA ARG A 328 19.69 12.48 14.11
C ARG A 328 18.56 11.67 13.48
N PRO A 329 17.38 11.56 14.12
CA PRO A 329 16.21 11.06 13.43
C PRO A 329 15.89 11.95 12.23
N HIS A 330 15.56 11.31 11.11
CA HIS A 330 15.32 12.00 9.84
C HIS A 330 13.88 11.75 9.37
N PHE A 331 13.11 12.82 9.29
CA PHE A 331 11.75 12.83 8.75
C PHE A 331 11.78 13.42 7.33
N MET A 332 11.27 12.68 6.35
CA MET A 332 11.16 13.14 4.97
C MET A 332 9.70 13.32 4.59
N LEU A 333 9.34 14.51 4.15
CA LEU A 333 8.04 14.86 3.60
C LEU A 333 8.14 14.90 2.08
N THR A 334 7.31 14.13 1.38
CA THR A 334 7.26 14.08 -0.08
C THR A 334 5.82 14.02 -0.58
N GLY A 335 5.59 14.34 -1.84
CA GLY A 335 4.26 14.39 -2.43
C GLY A 335 4.12 15.55 -3.40
N ASP A 336 2.92 16.11 -3.45
CA ASP A 336 2.54 17.19 -4.37
C ASP A 336 2.81 18.61 -3.80
N SER A 337 2.06 19.63 -4.25
CA SER A 337 2.20 21.02 -3.80
C SER A 337 2.03 21.20 -2.30
N TRP A 338 1.29 20.36 -1.62
CA TRP A 338 1.14 20.38 -0.16
C TRP A 338 2.45 20.17 0.57
N THR A 339 3.38 19.47 -0.07
CA THR A 339 4.71 19.17 0.45
C THR A 339 5.80 20.04 -0.17
N GLN A 340 5.58 20.60 -1.36
CA GLN A 340 6.51 21.56 -1.95
C GLN A 340 6.37 22.95 -1.33
N ASN A 341 5.15 23.39 -1.02
CA ASN A 341 4.88 24.63 -0.30
C ASN A 341 5.46 24.56 1.12
N ASN A 342 5.61 25.73 1.77
CA ASN A 342 6.30 25.76 3.04
C ASN A 342 5.39 25.51 4.25
N GLU A 343 4.10 25.76 4.14
CA GLU A 343 3.16 25.81 5.26
C GLU A 343 3.14 24.53 6.07
N LEU A 344 2.87 23.39 5.42
CA LEU A 344 2.83 22.09 6.09
C LEU A 344 4.23 21.66 6.57
N ALA A 345 5.24 21.85 5.73
CA ALA A 345 6.63 21.51 6.07
C ALA A 345 7.13 22.33 7.27
N THR A 346 6.76 23.63 7.34
CA THR A 346 7.12 24.51 8.46
C THR A 346 6.42 24.10 9.75
N ALA A 347 5.14 23.76 9.67
CA ALA A 347 4.36 23.32 10.84
C ALA A 347 4.92 22.01 11.42
N ILE A 348 5.19 21.00 10.57
CA ILE A 348 5.78 19.73 11.01
C ILE A 348 7.18 19.95 11.57
N ALA A 349 8.05 20.69 10.86
CA ALA A 349 9.41 20.96 11.31
C ALA A 349 9.42 21.75 12.63
N GLY A 350 8.53 22.72 12.79
CA GLY A 350 8.40 23.50 14.03
C GLY A 350 8.16 22.61 15.25
N ILE A 351 7.26 21.67 15.14
CA ILE A 351 6.96 20.70 16.21
C ILE A 351 8.15 19.76 16.44
N LEU A 352 8.70 19.18 15.37
CA LEU A 352 9.82 18.23 15.49
C LEU A 352 11.06 18.88 16.08
N HIS A 353 11.38 20.13 15.66
CA HIS A 353 12.53 20.85 16.18
C HIS A 353 12.32 21.34 17.62
N ALA A 354 11.09 21.70 17.99
CA ALA A 354 10.77 22.05 19.37
C ALA A 354 10.90 20.83 20.32
N ASP A 355 10.44 19.67 19.88
CA ASP A 355 10.47 18.44 20.68
C ASP A 355 11.84 17.76 20.71
N TYR A 356 12.66 17.86 19.64
CA TYR A 356 13.85 17.05 19.44
C TYR A 356 15.11 17.83 19.08
N GLY A 357 15.02 19.13 18.83
CA GLY A 357 16.13 19.97 18.33
C GLY A 357 16.26 19.95 16.81
N ASP A 358 16.94 20.96 16.26
CA ASP A 358 17.18 21.12 14.82
C ASP A 358 18.57 20.62 14.43
N ALA A 359 18.64 19.54 13.65
CA ALA A 359 19.88 19.01 13.09
C ALA A 359 20.03 19.22 11.57
N GLY A 360 19.19 20.05 10.96
CA GLY A 360 19.35 20.50 9.58
C GLY A 360 18.11 20.50 8.73
N LEU A 361 18.22 21.24 7.61
CA LEU A 361 17.15 21.43 6.62
C LEU A 361 16.77 20.13 5.89
N GLY A 362 17.71 19.21 5.74
CA GLY A 362 17.50 18.02 4.92
C GLY A 362 17.62 18.31 3.42
N TRP A 363 16.69 17.75 2.63
CA TRP A 363 16.68 17.95 1.18
C TRP A 363 16.30 19.39 0.80
N ARG A 364 17.06 19.93 -0.13
CA ARG A 364 16.82 21.22 -0.78
C ARG A 364 16.76 21.00 -2.29
N THR A 365 15.58 21.24 -2.86
CA THR A 365 15.33 21.17 -4.31
C THR A 365 16.19 22.17 -5.10
N VAL A 366 16.33 21.94 -6.39
CA VAL A 366 16.96 22.88 -7.35
C VAL A 366 15.98 23.90 -7.93
N ASN A 367 14.68 23.74 -7.67
CA ASN A 367 13.69 24.68 -8.15
C ASN A 367 13.63 25.94 -7.29
N TYR A 368 13.08 27.00 -7.85
CA TYR A 368 12.95 28.27 -7.14
C TYR A 368 12.03 28.15 -5.93
N GLY A 369 12.19 29.09 -5.02
CA GLY A 369 11.38 29.30 -3.84
C GLY A 369 12.19 29.32 -2.56
N ALA A 370 11.75 30.11 -1.60
CA ALA A 370 12.30 30.11 -0.27
C ALA A 370 11.98 28.77 0.40
N ALA A 371 12.95 28.21 1.13
CA ALA A 371 12.70 27.10 2.01
C ALA A 371 12.11 27.60 3.34
N ARG A 372 11.57 26.65 4.12
CA ARG A 372 10.95 26.90 5.43
C ARG A 372 11.87 27.57 6.46
N ASP A 373 13.20 27.45 6.30
CA ASP A 373 14.23 28.05 7.16
C ASP A 373 14.71 29.42 6.66
N GLY A 374 14.10 29.96 5.60
CA GLY A 374 14.50 31.21 4.96
C GLY A 374 15.67 31.09 4.00
N SER A 375 16.21 29.89 3.78
CA SER A 375 17.21 29.68 2.71
C SER A 375 16.58 29.91 1.33
N ASN A 376 17.38 30.37 0.39
CA ASN A 376 16.88 30.72 -0.94
C ASN A 376 17.82 30.19 -2.04
N ILE A 377 17.30 30.11 -3.26
CA ILE A 377 18.06 29.69 -4.43
C ILE A 377 18.21 30.88 -5.38
N PHE A 378 19.45 31.09 -5.82
CA PHE A 378 19.78 32.00 -6.91
C PHE A 378 20.46 31.22 -8.02
N ARG A 379 19.95 31.34 -9.24
CA ARG A 379 20.59 30.78 -10.42
C ARG A 379 20.68 31.80 -11.54
N SER A 380 21.78 31.76 -12.29
CA SER A 380 21.94 32.54 -13.51
C SER A 380 21.00 32.02 -14.63
N ALA A 381 20.85 32.80 -15.70
CA ALA A 381 20.32 32.28 -16.95
C ALA A 381 21.18 31.11 -17.48
N GLY A 382 20.61 30.30 -18.36
CA GLY A 382 21.29 29.18 -19.02
C GLY A 382 21.14 27.83 -18.30
N TRP A 383 20.40 27.75 -17.22
CA TRP A 383 19.95 26.48 -16.62
C TRP A 383 18.56 26.11 -17.13
N ASP A 384 18.43 24.91 -17.69
CA ASP A 384 17.15 24.29 -18.03
C ASP A 384 16.67 23.49 -16.82
N LEU A 385 15.37 23.61 -16.50
CA LEU A 385 14.71 22.81 -15.46
C LEU A 385 13.99 21.64 -16.12
N TYR A 386 14.28 20.42 -15.65
CA TYR A 386 13.37 19.29 -15.80
C TYR A 386 12.53 19.18 -14.52
N ASP A 387 11.24 18.97 -14.74
CA ASP A 387 10.26 18.75 -13.67
C ASP A 387 9.34 17.61 -14.09
N SER A 388 9.21 16.58 -13.27
CA SER A 388 8.40 15.41 -13.56
C SER A 388 6.90 15.70 -13.54
N SER A 389 6.45 16.78 -12.85
CA SER A 389 5.03 17.08 -12.71
C SER A 389 4.32 17.47 -14.02
N PRO A 390 4.90 18.30 -14.92
CA PRO A 390 4.25 18.68 -16.19
C PRO A 390 4.54 17.71 -17.33
N THR A 391 5.33 16.66 -17.12
CA THR A 391 5.78 15.75 -18.18
C THR A 391 5.55 14.29 -17.82
N SER A 392 5.27 13.48 -18.83
CA SER A 392 5.23 12.01 -18.74
C SER A 392 6.54 11.34 -19.16
N GLY A 393 7.54 12.13 -19.62
CA GLY A 393 8.81 11.62 -20.11
C GLY A 393 9.83 11.40 -18.98
N ALA A 394 10.61 10.32 -19.07
CA ALA A 394 11.69 10.06 -18.14
C ALA A 394 12.76 11.17 -18.18
N PRO A 395 13.40 11.50 -17.05
CA PRO A 395 14.44 12.52 -16.97
C PRO A 395 15.69 12.12 -17.76
N LEU A 396 15.98 12.85 -18.84
CA LEU A 396 17.12 12.57 -19.72
C LEU A 396 18.47 12.61 -18.99
N TYR A 397 18.59 13.46 -17.99
CA TYR A 397 19.81 13.67 -17.23
C TYR A 397 19.66 13.32 -15.74
N GLY A 398 18.82 12.33 -15.46
CA GLY A 398 18.45 11.99 -14.08
C GLY A 398 17.63 13.09 -13.41
N CYS A 399 17.21 12.87 -12.18
CA CYS A 399 16.56 13.89 -11.36
C CYS A 399 16.73 13.59 -9.87
N GLY A 400 16.42 14.58 -9.03
CA GLY A 400 16.42 14.47 -7.59
C GLY A 400 15.32 13.57 -7.04
N ILE A 401 15.36 13.34 -5.74
CA ILE A 401 14.35 12.56 -5.00
C ILE A 401 12.95 13.21 -5.06
N ASP A 402 12.86 14.47 -5.46
CA ASP A 402 11.66 15.27 -5.71
C ASP A 402 11.25 15.30 -7.18
N GLY A 403 11.90 14.52 -8.04
CA GLY A 403 11.60 14.48 -9.47
C GLY A 403 12.09 15.70 -10.26
N GLN A 404 12.98 16.52 -9.71
CA GLN A 404 13.47 17.76 -10.36
C GLN A 404 14.97 17.71 -10.60
N THR A 405 15.44 18.38 -11.66
CA THR A 405 16.85 18.61 -11.95
C THR A 405 17.03 19.86 -12.76
N ILE A 406 18.17 20.53 -12.60
CA ILE A 406 18.61 21.59 -13.51
C ILE A 406 19.82 21.11 -14.29
N ASN A 407 19.92 21.51 -15.56
CA ASN A 407 21.06 21.17 -16.39
C ASN A 407 21.48 22.35 -17.27
N THR A 408 22.75 22.37 -17.65
CA THR A 408 23.31 23.41 -18.49
C THR A 408 24.51 22.92 -19.30
N THR A 409 24.77 23.57 -20.43
CA THR A 409 26.03 23.50 -21.18
C THR A 409 26.82 24.83 -21.10
N THR A 410 26.26 25.83 -20.44
CA THR A 410 26.89 27.17 -20.30
C THR A 410 28.14 27.07 -19.45
N ASN A 411 29.18 27.77 -19.85
CA ASN A 411 30.50 27.77 -19.18
C ASN A 411 30.66 28.85 -18.10
N THR A 412 29.62 29.61 -17.80
CA THR A 412 29.62 30.70 -16.80
C THR A 412 28.36 30.71 -15.95
N ALA A 413 27.61 29.61 -15.96
CA ALA A 413 26.41 29.51 -15.15
C ALA A 413 26.77 29.32 -13.65
N TYR A 414 25.93 29.88 -12.80
CA TYR A 414 26.01 29.66 -11.37
C TYR A 414 24.66 29.28 -10.76
N PHE A 415 24.75 28.58 -9.63
CA PHE A 415 23.65 28.17 -8.82
C PHE A 415 24.04 28.22 -7.34
N ASN A 416 23.35 29.00 -6.54
CA ASN A 416 23.68 29.23 -5.15
C ASN A 416 22.52 28.91 -4.23
N VAL A 417 22.79 28.21 -3.13
CA VAL A 417 21.85 28.04 -2.01
C VAL A 417 22.30 28.98 -0.91
N THR A 418 21.54 30.04 -0.67
CA THR A 418 21.89 31.10 0.27
C THR A 418 21.14 30.96 1.58
N ASN A 419 21.70 31.60 2.62
CA ASN A 419 21.07 31.69 3.95
C ASN A 419 20.76 30.30 4.56
N VAL A 420 21.69 29.34 4.40
CA VAL A 420 21.52 27.99 4.91
C VAL A 420 22.44 27.71 6.09
N ARG A 421 21.93 27.19 7.20
CA ARG A 421 22.73 26.76 8.35
C ARG A 421 23.01 25.27 8.26
N CYS A 422 24.25 24.91 8.01
CA CYS A 422 24.72 23.54 7.93
C CYS A 422 26.21 23.41 8.25
N THR A 423 26.63 22.25 8.75
CA THR A 423 28.03 21.86 8.88
C THR A 423 28.48 20.92 7.77
N ASP A 424 27.50 20.32 7.08
CA ASP A 424 27.72 19.36 6.00
C ASP A 424 26.67 19.57 4.90
N CYS A 425 27.13 19.39 3.67
CA CYS A 425 26.28 19.48 2.49
C CYS A 425 26.71 18.43 1.47
N ARG A 426 25.75 17.63 1.03
CA ARG A 426 25.93 16.71 -0.09
C ARG A 426 25.22 17.29 -1.32
N ILE A 427 25.96 17.42 -2.42
CA ILE A 427 25.44 17.91 -3.70
C ILE A 427 25.31 16.72 -4.64
N TYR A 428 24.10 16.44 -5.11
CA TYR A 428 23.84 15.36 -6.05
C TYR A 428 23.83 15.88 -7.48
N TYR A 429 24.45 15.13 -8.38
CA TYR A 429 24.59 15.48 -9.78
C TYR A 429 24.56 14.23 -10.68
N GLN A 430 24.23 14.42 -11.95
CA GLN A 430 24.41 13.36 -12.95
C GLN A 430 25.83 13.41 -13.49
N ASP A 431 26.52 12.30 -13.47
CA ASP A 431 27.88 12.17 -13.99
C ASP A 431 27.88 12.10 -15.53
N LEU A 432 27.75 13.27 -16.16
CA LEU A 432 27.76 13.47 -17.59
C LEU A 432 29.17 13.87 -18.08
N ASN A 433 29.27 14.58 -19.22
CA ASN A 433 30.53 14.96 -19.84
C ASN A 433 31.01 16.40 -19.53
N GLY A 434 30.37 17.06 -18.55
CA GLY A 434 30.71 18.42 -18.14
C GLY A 434 31.66 18.49 -16.94
N LYS A 435 31.93 19.72 -16.51
CA LYS A 435 32.61 19.99 -15.26
C LYS A 435 31.95 21.15 -14.51
N PHE A 436 32.07 21.14 -13.19
CA PHE A 436 31.58 22.23 -12.36
C PHE A 436 32.46 22.40 -11.14
N GLN A 437 32.36 23.55 -10.49
CA GLN A 437 33.01 23.83 -9.22
C GLN A 437 31.95 24.07 -8.16
N TYR A 438 32.24 23.64 -6.94
CA TYR A 438 31.37 23.85 -5.79
C TYR A 438 32.20 24.36 -4.61
N GLY A 439 31.57 25.08 -3.68
CA GLY A 439 32.28 25.62 -2.55
C GLY A 439 31.41 26.42 -1.57
N TYR A 440 32.06 26.97 -0.57
CA TYR A 440 31.47 27.86 0.43
C TYR A 440 32.50 28.89 0.92
N ASP A 441 32.01 29.95 1.55
CA ASP A 441 32.92 31.03 2.04
C ASP A 441 33.57 30.64 3.37
N VAL A 442 34.89 30.91 3.44
CA VAL A 442 35.70 30.83 4.65
C VAL A 442 36.44 32.15 4.80
N GLY A 443 36.11 32.89 5.87
CA GLY A 443 36.75 34.20 6.10
C GLY A 443 36.54 35.22 4.97
N GLY A 444 35.38 35.15 4.27
CA GLY A 444 35.07 36.04 3.15
C GLY A 444 35.68 35.62 1.80
N VAL A 445 36.31 34.46 1.73
CA VAL A 445 36.88 33.91 0.49
C VAL A 445 36.24 32.56 0.19
N THR A 446 35.65 32.42 -0.99
CA THR A 446 35.05 31.13 -1.43
C THR A 446 36.14 30.11 -1.72
N GLN A 447 36.05 28.97 -1.04
CA GLN A 447 36.91 27.82 -1.29
C GLN A 447 36.28 26.94 -2.36
N TRP A 448 36.95 26.82 -3.51
CA TRP A 448 36.42 26.08 -4.65
C TRP A 448 37.04 24.70 -4.80
N THR A 449 36.19 23.72 -5.08
CA THR A 449 36.60 22.36 -5.48
C THR A 449 36.02 22.07 -6.85
N GLU A 450 36.82 21.56 -7.79
CA GLU A 450 36.39 21.20 -9.14
C GLU A 450 35.97 19.74 -9.21
N VAL A 451 34.90 19.49 -9.94
CA VAL A 451 34.43 18.17 -10.34
C VAL A 451 34.51 18.05 -11.86
N ILE A 452 35.30 17.12 -12.33
CA ILE A 452 35.34 16.70 -13.74
C ILE A 452 34.49 15.43 -13.81
N CYS A 453 33.38 15.50 -14.49
CA CYS A 453 32.45 14.36 -14.62
C CYS A 453 33.06 13.26 -15.50
N GLY A 454 32.84 12.01 -15.11
CA GLY A 454 33.42 10.83 -15.77
C GLY A 454 32.56 10.24 -16.88
N ASN A 455 31.39 10.86 -17.19
CA ASN A 455 30.44 10.44 -18.21
C ASN A 455 29.91 9.00 -18.01
N SER A 456 29.74 8.59 -16.76
CA SER A 456 29.17 7.27 -16.45
C SER A 456 27.65 7.18 -16.65
N GLY A 457 26.97 8.31 -16.77
CA GLY A 457 25.51 8.38 -16.87
C GLY A 457 24.78 7.99 -15.57
N THR A 458 25.47 7.92 -14.44
CA THR A 458 24.89 7.60 -13.13
C THR A 458 24.80 8.83 -12.25
N THR A 459 23.89 8.82 -11.28
CA THR A 459 23.87 9.83 -10.23
C THR A 459 25.05 9.64 -9.30
N LYS A 460 25.76 10.73 -9.01
CA LYS A 460 26.86 10.82 -8.05
C LYS A 460 26.63 11.95 -7.08
N SER A 461 27.45 12.02 -6.06
CA SER A 461 27.42 13.13 -5.12
C SER A 461 28.82 13.55 -4.70
N VAL A 462 28.96 14.83 -4.33
CA VAL A 462 30.12 15.38 -3.64
C VAL A 462 29.71 15.83 -2.25
N LEU A 463 30.68 15.83 -1.33
CA LEU A 463 30.43 16.11 0.08
C LEU A 463 31.32 17.28 0.53
N LEU A 464 30.67 18.34 1.02
CA LEU A 464 31.27 19.36 1.88
C LEU A 464 31.04 18.94 3.33
N THR A 465 32.07 18.89 4.14
CA THR A 465 31.99 18.46 5.54
C THR A 465 32.89 19.29 6.44
N GLY A 466 32.57 19.32 7.74
CA GLY A 466 33.35 20.02 8.73
C GLY A 466 33.27 21.56 8.63
N MET A 467 32.26 22.08 7.99
CA MET A 467 31.99 23.51 7.96
C MET A 467 31.59 24.00 9.36
N PRO A 468 31.97 25.23 9.77
CA PRO A 468 31.48 25.85 11.00
C PRO A 468 29.94 25.89 11.03
N ASP A 469 29.33 25.70 12.21
CA ASP A 469 27.86 25.74 12.37
C ASP A 469 27.32 27.17 12.35
N GLU A 470 27.27 27.74 11.19
CA GLU A 470 26.79 29.11 10.93
C GLU A 470 25.96 29.18 9.65
N VAL A 471 25.27 30.30 9.45
CA VAL A 471 24.55 30.59 8.22
C VAL A 471 25.52 30.95 7.10
N ARG A 472 25.33 30.31 5.93
CA ARG A 472 26.25 30.46 4.78
C ARG A 472 25.55 30.36 3.44
N THR A 473 26.34 30.54 2.38
CA THR A 473 25.98 30.23 1.00
C THR A 473 26.78 29.02 0.52
N ILE A 474 26.12 28.08 -0.11
CA ILE A 474 26.72 26.99 -0.88
C ILE A 474 26.66 27.40 -2.35
N TYR A 475 27.79 27.34 -3.01
CA TYR A 475 27.97 27.79 -4.37
C TYR A 475 28.20 26.61 -5.32
N VAL A 476 27.66 26.71 -6.53
CA VAL A 476 27.95 25.85 -7.69
C VAL A 476 28.15 26.77 -8.90
N LYS A 477 29.21 26.55 -9.68
CA LYS A 477 29.45 27.27 -10.93
C LYS A 477 30.06 26.36 -11.99
N THR A 478 29.93 26.77 -13.25
CA THR A 478 30.37 25.97 -14.41
C THR A 478 31.50 26.63 -15.18
N ASP A 479 32.33 27.41 -14.52
CA ASP A 479 33.46 28.12 -15.17
C ASP A 479 34.35 27.14 -15.95
N GLY A 480 34.57 27.44 -17.22
CA GLY A 480 35.37 26.63 -18.12
C GLY A 480 34.72 25.29 -18.52
N ASN A 481 33.42 25.13 -18.30
CA ASN A 481 32.69 23.95 -18.74
C ASN A 481 32.55 23.92 -20.27
N ALA A 482 32.76 22.75 -20.88
CA ALA A 482 32.56 22.50 -22.31
C ALA A 482 31.56 21.37 -22.58
N GLY A 483 31.02 20.72 -21.53
CA GLY A 483 30.05 19.63 -21.62
C GLY A 483 28.76 19.97 -20.91
N ARG A 484 27.95 18.94 -20.63
CA ARG A 484 26.69 19.08 -19.89
C ARG A 484 26.91 18.80 -18.40
N VAL A 485 26.41 19.71 -17.59
CA VAL A 485 26.32 19.58 -16.13
C VAL A 485 24.85 19.48 -15.75
N ALA A 486 24.49 18.53 -14.86
CA ALA A 486 23.16 18.43 -14.29
C ALA A 486 23.24 18.29 -12.76
N ILE A 487 22.52 19.14 -12.03
CA ILE A 487 22.48 19.17 -10.56
C ILE A 487 21.06 18.80 -10.14
N HIS A 488 20.95 17.84 -9.21
CA HIS A 488 19.69 17.27 -8.76
C HIS A 488 19.16 17.89 -7.47
N GLY A 489 20.05 18.29 -6.57
CA GLY A 489 19.65 18.85 -5.29
C GLY A 489 20.74 18.77 -4.24
N PHE A 490 20.39 19.21 -3.05
CA PHE A 490 21.31 19.32 -1.92
C PHE A 490 20.71 18.61 -0.70
N TYR A 491 21.53 17.89 0.04
CA TYR A 491 21.17 17.37 1.35
C TYR A 491 22.05 18.06 2.41
N LEU A 492 21.40 18.74 3.34
CA LEU A 492 22.03 19.68 4.27
C LEU A 492 21.74 19.27 5.72
N TRP A 493 22.79 19.09 6.50
CA TRP A 493 22.64 18.70 7.92
C TRP A 493 23.71 19.32 8.79
N ARG A 494 23.57 19.15 10.10
CA ARG A 494 24.48 19.65 11.12
C ARG A 494 25.10 18.46 11.86
N SER A 495 26.31 18.05 11.48
CA SER A 495 27.09 17.03 12.17
C SER A 495 27.40 17.46 13.60
N GLY A 496 27.36 16.51 14.55
CA GLY A 496 27.62 16.79 15.96
C GLY A 496 26.47 17.50 16.70
N VAL A 497 25.40 17.86 16.01
CA VAL A 497 24.19 18.40 16.64
C VAL A 497 23.17 17.30 16.78
N ALA A 498 22.74 17.04 18.02
CA ALA A 498 21.62 16.16 18.30
C ALA A 498 20.31 16.86 17.91
N GLY A 499 19.42 16.17 17.22
CA GLY A 499 18.15 16.76 16.79
C GLY A 499 17.59 16.09 15.55
N CYS A 500 16.43 16.57 15.09
CA CYS A 500 15.75 16.06 13.92
C CYS A 500 16.23 16.75 12.63
N VAL A 501 16.50 15.95 11.59
CA VAL A 501 16.61 16.45 10.20
C VAL A 501 15.23 16.33 9.57
N MET A 502 14.76 17.40 8.91
CA MET A 502 13.46 17.37 8.24
C MET A 502 13.62 17.75 6.76
N SER A 503 13.54 16.75 5.89
CA SER A 503 13.60 16.94 4.43
C SER A 503 12.24 17.30 3.85
N LYS A 504 12.24 18.26 2.92
CA LYS A 504 11.09 18.63 2.09
C LYS A 504 11.38 18.27 0.63
N ALA A 505 10.79 17.16 0.15
CA ALA A 505 11.01 16.59 -1.18
C ALA A 505 9.69 16.52 -1.98
N GLY A 506 8.87 17.58 -1.90
CA GLY A 506 7.63 17.68 -2.65
C GLY A 506 7.81 18.29 -4.04
N ASN A 507 6.85 18.02 -4.91
CA ASN A 507 6.80 18.53 -6.27
C ASN A 507 5.37 18.96 -6.63
N ALA A 508 5.14 20.27 -6.83
CA ALA A 508 3.82 20.81 -7.12
C ALA A 508 3.28 20.29 -8.45
N GLY A 509 2.02 19.87 -8.44
CA GLY A 509 1.35 19.35 -9.63
C GLY A 509 1.60 17.89 -9.93
N ILE A 510 2.52 17.23 -9.22
CA ILE A 510 2.86 15.82 -9.49
C ILE A 510 1.67 14.89 -9.20
N LEU A 511 1.53 13.88 -10.03
CA LEU A 511 0.63 12.74 -9.88
C LEU A 511 1.37 11.55 -9.26
N ALA A 512 0.64 10.62 -8.68
CA ALA A 512 1.26 9.44 -8.08
C ALA A 512 2.01 8.58 -9.12
N ASP A 513 1.49 8.43 -10.33
CA ASP A 513 2.13 7.65 -11.40
C ASP A 513 3.43 8.29 -11.89
N GLN A 514 3.57 9.62 -11.80
CA GLN A 514 4.79 10.34 -12.15
C GLN A 514 5.96 10.06 -11.19
N PHE A 515 5.69 9.54 -9.98
CA PHE A 515 6.75 9.02 -9.12
C PHE A 515 7.53 7.86 -9.76
N LEU A 516 6.90 7.14 -10.70
CA LEU A 516 7.53 6.05 -11.43
C LEU A 516 8.63 6.54 -12.39
N LEU A 517 8.61 7.82 -12.78
CA LEU A 517 9.64 8.42 -13.62
C LEU A 517 11.03 8.47 -12.94
N PHE A 518 11.07 8.41 -11.61
CA PHE A 518 12.29 8.49 -10.82
C PHE A 518 12.42 7.46 -9.69
N SER A 519 11.44 6.58 -9.51
CA SER A 519 11.45 5.57 -8.44
C SER A 519 12.64 4.60 -8.54
N ASP A 520 13.17 4.37 -9.75
CA ASP A 520 14.36 3.56 -9.99
C ASP A 520 15.67 4.27 -9.58
N LYS A 521 15.65 5.60 -9.42
CA LYS A 521 16.80 6.42 -9.00
C LYS A 521 16.84 6.70 -7.50
N ILE A 522 15.75 6.44 -6.80
CA ILE A 522 15.59 6.84 -5.39
C ILE A 522 16.61 6.16 -4.46
N ALA A 523 17.11 4.98 -4.86
CA ALA A 523 18.12 4.22 -4.12
C ALA A 523 19.39 5.02 -3.84
N GLU A 524 19.86 5.81 -4.80
CA GLU A 524 21.09 6.59 -4.71
C GLU A 524 21.01 7.68 -3.64
N TYR A 525 19.82 8.25 -3.44
CA TYR A 525 19.55 9.26 -2.42
C TYR A 525 19.32 8.64 -1.06
N LEU A 526 18.46 7.60 -0.99
CA LEU A 526 18.08 7.00 0.28
C LEU A 526 19.25 6.30 0.97
N SER A 527 20.18 5.70 0.22
CA SER A 527 21.37 5.06 0.78
C SER A 527 22.25 6.04 1.58
N THR A 528 22.25 7.33 1.23
CA THR A 528 23.06 8.38 1.87
C THR A 528 22.26 9.27 2.82
N MET A 529 21.01 9.58 2.51
CA MET A 529 20.13 10.41 3.36
C MET A 529 19.53 9.63 4.52
N GLN A 530 19.21 8.36 4.31
CA GLN A 530 18.70 7.42 5.30
C GLN A 530 17.53 7.96 6.15
N PRO A 531 16.42 8.39 5.56
CA PRO A 531 15.26 8.80 6.34
C PRO A 531 14.73 7.65 7.21
N ASP A 532 14.26 7.98 8.40
CA ASP A 532 13.61 7.05 9.31
C ASP A 532 12.11 6.97 9.05
N VAL A 533 11.54 8.07 8.56
CA VAL A 533 10.14 8.18 8.14
C VAL A 533 10.07 8.89 6.79
N ILE A 534 9.26 8.34 5.90
CA ILE A 534 8.83 8.98 4.64
C ILE A 534 7.32 9.21 4.73
N CYS A 535 6.92 10.48 4.84
CA CYS A 535 5.52 10.89 4.83
C CYS A 535 5.13 11.33 3.43
N ILE A 536 4.14 10.69 2.84
CA ILE A 536 3.68 10.92 1.47
C ILE A 536 2.32 11.60 1.50
N VAL A 537 2.24 12.84 1.00
CA VAL A 537 1.00 13.60 0.84
C VAL A 537 0.73 13.76 -0.65
N ILE A 538 -0.23 13.04 -1.19
CA ILE A 538 -0.53 13.01 -2.62
C ILE A 538 -1.98 12.58 -2.86
N GLY A 539 -2.52 12.84 -4.04
CA GLY A 539 -3.83 12.40 -4.45
C GLY A 539 -4.78 13.54 -4.83
N ASN A 540 -4.47 14.79 -4.48
CA ASN A 540 -5.29 15.92 -4.90
C ASN A 540 -5.23 16.16 -6.42
N ASN A 541 -4.05 16.03 -7.02
CA ASN A 541 -3.87 16.19 -8.46
C ASN A 541 -4.48 15.00 -9.21
N ASP A 542 -4.25 13.77 -8.72
CA ASP A 542 -4.86 12.55 -9.26
C ASP A 542 -6.38 12.65 -9.25
N TYR A 543 -6.97 13.11 -8.16
CA TYR A 543 -8.40 13.39 -8.06
C TYR A 543 -8.84 14.40 -9.12
N ARG A 544 -8.13 15.54 -9.26
CA ARG A 544 -8.54 16.64 -10.15
C ARG A 544 -8.56 16.26 -11.63
N ILE A 545 -7.70 15.33 -12.05
CA ILE A 545 -7.70 14.79 -13.41
C ILE A 545 -8.57 13.55 -13.56
N SER A 546 -9.23 13.11 -12.48
CA SER A 546 -10.01 11.86 -12.44
C SER A 546 -9.19 10.62 -12.79
N GLU A 547 -7.95 10.56 -12.26
CA GLU A 547 -7.09 9.39 -12.44
C GLU A 547 -7.75 8.13 -11.86
N SER A 548 -7.38 6.97 -12.38
CA SER A 548 -7.91 5.71 -11.85
C SER A 548 -7.28 5.37 -10.50
N THR A 549 -8.10 4.91 -9.57
CA THR A 549 -7.58 4.44 -8.26
C THR A 549 -6.65 3.24 -8.39
N ALA A 550 -6.74 2.48 -9.47
CA ALA A 550 -5.84 1.36 -9.76
C ALA A 550 -4.44 1.85 -10.13
N THR A 551 -4.33 2.88 -11.00
CA THR A 551 -3.07 3.55 -11.34
C THR A 551 -2.43 4.14 -10.09
N PHE A 552 -3.19 4.93 -9.33
CA PHE A 552 -2.77 5.55 -8.07
C PHE A 552 -2.22 4.51 -7.07
N ARG A 553 -2.95 3.41 -6.87
CA ARG A 553 -2.54 2.29 -6.01
C ARG A 553 -1.21 1.67 -6.45
N THR A 554 -1.11 1.37 -7.75
CA THR A 554 0.08 0.72 -8.32
C THR A 554 1.30 1.61 -8.17
N ALA A 555 1.17 2.90 -8.44
CA ALA A 555 2.23 3.89 -8.33
C ALA A 555 2.77 3.99 -6.89
N LEU A 556 1.90 4.20 -5.91
CA LEU A 556 2.30 4.26 -4.50
C LEU A 556 2.96 2.97 -4.01
N LYS A 557 2.40 1.82 -4.38
CA LYS A 557 2.97 0.51 -4.03
C LYS A 557 4.39 0.35 -4.61
N THR A 558 4.60 0.71 -5.87
CA THR A 558 5.89 0.61 -6.56
C THR A 558 6.90 1.56 -5.95
N TYR A 559 6.53 2.82 -5.72
CA TYR A 559 7.40 3.81 -5.07
C TYR A 559 7.85 3.36 -3.68
N MET A 560 6.93 2.91 -2.83
CA MET A 560 7.28 2.39 -1.49
C MET A 560 8.16 1.13 -1.57
N ALA A 561 7.92 0.24 -2.54
CA ALA A 561 8.76 -0.93 -2.76
C ALA A 561 10.19 -0.54 -3.16
N SER A 562 10.35 0.45 -4.05
CA SER A 562 11.66 1.01 -4.43
C SER A 562 12.39 1.61 -3.23
N CYS A 563 11.69 2.33 -2.36
CA CYS A 563 12.29 2.84 -1.11
C CYS A 563 12.75 1.70 -0.19
N ARG A 564 11.91 0.68 0.01
CA ARG A 564 12.22 -0.45 0.90
C ARG A 564 13.29 -1.38 0.35
N SER A 565 13.52 -1.41 -0.95
CA SER A 565 14.65 -2.17 -1.53
C SER A 565 16.01 -1.68 -1.03
N VAL A 566 16.09 -0.41 -0.60
CA VAL A 566 17.31 0.23 -0.06
C VAL A 566 17.26 0.35 1.45
N LEU A 567 16.10 0.71 1.98
CA LEU A 567 15.83 0.92 3.41
C LEU A 567 14.67 0.01 3.85
N PRO A 568 14.91 -1.28 4.10
CA PRO A 568 13.84 -2.24 4.43
C PRO A 568 12.98 -1.82 5.63
N ASP A 569 13.59 -1.11 6.56
CA ASP A 569 13.00 -0.72 7.85
C ASP A 569 12.48 0.72 7.88
N VAL A 570 12.42 1.41 6.73
CA VAL A 570 11.89 2.78 6.69
C VAL A 570 10.39 2.78 7.00
N GLY A 571 9.98 3.66 7.92
CA GLY A 571 8.58 3.90 8.23
C GLY A 571 7.92 4.75 7.14
N PHE A 572 6.67 4.42 6.79
CA PHE A 572 5.88 5.26 5.90
C PHE A 572 4.65 5.78 6.60
N ILE A 573 4.25 7.01 6.24
CA ILE A 573 2.94 7.58 6.56
C ILE A 573 2.29 7.96 5.24
N LEU A 574 1.17 7.32 4.91
CA LEU A 574 0.31 7.73 3.79
C LEU A 574 -0.69 8.74 4.31
N MET A 575 -0.55 9.97 3.87
CA MET A 575 -1.39 11.08 4.31
C MET A 575 -2.41 11.42 3.23
N ALA A 576 -3.65 10.99 3.44
CA ALA A 576 -4.74 11.24 2.50
C ALA A 576 -5.09 12.73 2.45
N PRO A 577 -5.23 13.31 1.24
CA PRO A 577 -5.46 14.74 1.07
C PRO A 577 -6.83 15.18 1.60
N PRO A 578 -7.01 16.47 1.96
CA PRO A 578 -8.27 16.99 2.45
C PRO A 578 -9.31 17.15 1.33
N ARG A 579 -10.54 17.35 1.72
CA ARG A 579 -11.59 17.84 0.83
C ARG A 579 -11.23 19.25 0.35
N THR A 580 -11.11 19.44 -0.94
CA THR A 580 -10.78 20.71 -1.60
C THR A 580 -11.96 21.24 -2.41
N ASN A 581 -11.94 22.51 -2.78
CA ASN A 581 -12.95 23.08 -3.65
C ASN A 581 -12.73 22.62 -5.11
N GLY A 582 -13.54 21.67 -5.54
CA GLY A 582 -13.47 21.10 -6.89
C GLY A 582 -14.29 19.82 -7.00
N THR A 583 -14.57 19.44 -8.23
CA THR A 583 -15.29 18.20 -8.56
C THR A 583 -14.51 17.40 -9.59
N ALA A 584 -14.60 16.08 -9.50
CA ALA A 584 -14.01 15.14 -10.43
C ALA A 584 -14.93 13.92 -10.61
N VAL A 585 -14.68 13.11 -11.62
CA VAL A 585 -15.44 11.88 -11.87
C VAL A 585 -15.12 10.83 -10.83
N THR A 586 -13.83 10.61 -10.54
CA THR A 586 -13.41 9.71 -9.46
C THR A 586 -13.52 10.45 -8.13
N PRO A 587 -14.31 10.00 -7.16
CA PRO A 587 -14.46 10.68 -5.88
C PRO A 587 -13.14 10.72 -5.08
N LEU A 588 -12.87 11.84 -4.39
CA LEU A 588 -11.67 11.98 -3.57
C LEU A 588 -11.60 10.95 -2.43
N VAL A 589 -12.75 10.54 -1.92
CA VAL A 589 -12.84 9.49 -0.89
C VAL A 589 -12.25 8.16 -1.36
N ASP A 590 -12.31 7.85 -2.66
CA ASP A 590 -11.76 6.60 -3.20
C ASP A 590 -10.23 6.59 -3.13
N PHE A 591 -9.57 7.74 -3.30
CA PHE A 591 -8.11 7.87 -3.11
C PHE A 591 -7.72 7.72 -1.64
N ARG A 592 -8.50 8.31 -0.70
CA ARG A 592 -8.35 8.10 0.74
C ARG A 592 -8.46 6.61 1.09
N ASP A 593 -9.47 5.93 0.55
CA ASP A 593 -9.72 4.51 0.80
C ASP A 593 -8.59 3.62 0.26
N VAL A 594 -8.04 3.97 -0.91
CA VAL A 594 -6.83 3.30 -1.45
C VAL A 594 -5.64 3.45 -0.51
N MET A 595 -5.40 4.66 0.04
CA MET A 595 -4.28 4.87 0.96
C MET A 595 -4.47 4.09 2.27
N PHE A 596 -5.68 4.09 2.82
CA PHE A 596 -5.98 3.27 3.99
C PHE A 596 -5.75 1.77 3.70
N ASP A 597 -6.23 1.28 2.57
CA ASP A 597 -6.08 -0.08 2.14
C ASP A 597 -4.60 -0.49 1.94
N LEU A 598 -3.80 0.41 1.34
CA LEU A 598 -2.35 0.21 1.24
C LEU A 598 -1.68 0.21 2.61
N SER A 599 -2.13 1.02 3.55
CA SER A 599 -1.55 1.03 4.89
C SER A 599 -1.71 -0.31 5.59
N GLN A 600 -2.87 -0.93 5.44
CA GLN A 600 -3.17 -2.24 6.02
C GLN A 600 -2.39 -3.37 5.32
N THR A 601 -2.18 -3.27 3.99
CA THR A 601 -1.51 -4.33 3.21
C THR A 601 0.00 -4.27 3.28
N LEU A 602 0.57 -3.07 3.38
CA LEU A 602 2.02 -2.87 3.30
C LEU A 602 2.65 -2.61 4.67
N ASN A 603 1.87 -2.71 5.75
CA ASN A 603 2.31 -2.42 7.11
C ASN A 603 2.97 -1.03 7.19
N VAL A 604 2.19 0.00 6.88
CA VAL A 604 2.58 1.40 6.95
C VAL A 604 1.50 2.21 7.67
N GLU A 605 1.85 3.39 8.12
CA GLU A 605 0.89 4.27 8.80
C GLU A 605 -0.03 4.97 7.80
N PHE A 606 -1.21 5.31 8.28
CA PHE A 606 -2.22 6.08 7.58
C PHE A 606 -2.62 7.30 8.41
N PHE A 607 -2.76 8.44 7.75
CA PHE A 607 -3.28 9.66 8.35
C PHE A 607 -4.24 10.34 7.35
N SER A 608 -5.47 10.62 7.77
CA SER A 608 -6.50 11.17 6.90
C SER A 608 -6.72 12.66 7.17
N ILE A 609 -6.19 13.52 6.32
CA ILE A 609 -6.60 14.93 6.35
C ILE A 609 -8.05 15.06 5.86
N TYR A 610 -8.49 14.15 4.96
CA TYR A 610 -9.88 14.11 4.48
C TYR A 610 -10.90 13.97 5.60
N ASP A 611 -10.60 13.18 6.62
CA ASP A 611 -11.49 12.95 7.76
C ASP A 611 -11.19 13.90 8.94
N LEU A 612 -9.97 14.48 9.00
CA LEU A 612 -9.61 15.50 9.95
C LEU A 612 -10.30 16.83 9.63
N PHE A 613 -10.36 17.15 8.35
CA PHE A 613 -11.04 18.34 7.84
C PHE A 613 -12.49 18.00 7.50
N ASP A 614 -13.39 18.91 7.82
CA ASP A 614 -14.77 18.84 7.35
C ASP A 614 -14.87 19.30 5.89
N THR A 615 -16.01 19.80 5.44
CA THR A 615 -16.13 20.32 4.08
C THR A 615 -15.13 21.45 3.83
N TRP A 616 -14.72 21.62 2.56
CA TRP A 616 -13.84 22.74 2.20
C TRP A 616 -14.41 24.08 2.65
N THR A 617 -15.73 24.28 2.49
CA THR A 617 -16.41 25.53 2.85
C THR A 617 -16.24 25.86 4.34
N GLU A 618 -16.46 24.89 5.21
CA GLU A 618 -16.33 25.06 6.66
C GLU A 618 -14.88 25.30 7.05
N MET A 619 -13.96 24.47 6.58
CA MET A 619 -12.54 24.60 6.92
C MET A 619 -11.91 25.87 6.33
N ASN A 620 -12.36 26.31 5.15
CA ASN A 620 -11.94 27.59 4.58
C ASN A 620 -12.47 28.77 5.41
N SER A 621 -13.70 28.69 5.92
CA SER A 621 -14.26 29.74 6.82
C SER A 621 -13.49 29.85 8.14
N LEU A 622 -12.86 28.78 8.59
CA LEU A 622 -11.97 28.74 9.75
C LEU A 622 -10.52 29.14 9.42
N GLY A 623 -10.25 29.58 8.19
CA GLY A 623 -8.94 30.01 7.74
C GLY A 623 -7.93 28.89 7.54
N CYS A 624 -8.37 27.64 7.33
CA CYS A 624 -7.47 26.50 7.13
C CYS A 624 -6.90 26.40 5.71
N PHE A 625 -7.41 27.18 4.75
CA PHE A 625 -6.94 27.23 3.38
C PHE A 625 -6.48 28.64 2.98
N VAL A 626 -5.49 28.74 2.10
CA VAL A 626 -5.06 29.99 1.47
C VAL A 626 -5.77 30.23 0.14
N ASP A 627 -6.25 29.17 -0.49
CA ASP A 627 -6.97 29.16 -1.76
C ASP A 627 -7.95 27.97 -1.83
N ASN A 628 -8.40 27.60 -3.02
CA ASN A 628 -9.31 26.47 -3.23
C ASN A 628 -8.69 25.09 -2.96
N LEU A 629 -7.40 25.00 -2.70
CA LEU A 629 -6.63 23.75 -2.68
C LEU A 629 -5.62 23.66 -1.54
N HIS A 630 -4.83 24.72 -1.29
CA HIS A 630 -3.65 24.63 -0.43
C HIS A 630 -3.93 25.05 1.01
N PRO A 631 -3.26 24.39 1.99
CA PRO A 631 -3.44 24.71 3.39
C PRO A 631 -2.82 26.08 3.73
N SER A 632 -3.46 26.78 4.66
CA SER A 632 -2.86 27.91 5.36
C SER A 632 -1.93 27.44 6.48
N ALA A 633 -1.26 28.37 7.15
CA ALA A 633 -0.52 28.08 8.37
C ALA A 633 -1.45 27.49 9.47
N THR A 634 -2.70 27.97 9.59
CA THR A 634 -3.68 27.43 10.53
C THR A 634 -4.02 25.99 10.25
N GLY A 635 -4.38 25.66 8.99
CA GLY A 635 -4.67 24.28 8.59
C GLY A 635 -3.46 23.38 8.74
N SER A 636 -2.28 23.85 8.36
CA SER A 636 -1.01 23.11 8.49
C SER A 636 -0.66 22.80 9.96
N ASN A 637 -0.87 23.75 10.87
CA ASN A 637 -0.63 23.55 12.31
C ASN A 637 -1.62 22.52 12.90
N LEU A 638 -2.88 22.53 12.48
CA LEU A 638 -3.86 21.53 12.89
C LEU A 638 -3.44 20.13 12.45
N ILE A 639 -3.02 19.98 11.19
CA ILE A 639 -2.54 18.70 10.64
C ILE A 639 -1.28 18.24 11.40
N ALA A 640 -0.28 19.11 11.53
CA ALA A 640 1.00 18.77 12.15
C ALA A 640 0.86 18.40 13.64
N SER A 641 0.04 19.13 14.40
CA SER A 641 -0.19 18.82 15.81
C SER A 641 -0.95 17.51 16.01
N THR A 642 -1.95 17.23 15.16
CA THR A 642 -2.68 15.97 15.20
C THR A 642 -1.77 14.80 14.81
N LEU A 643 -0.99 14.92 13.73
CA LEU A 643 -0.01 13.92 13.30
C LEU A 643 1.02 13.63 14.40
N ASN A 644 1.55 14.68 15.03
CA ASN A 644 2.53 14.52 16.10
C ASN A 644 1.93 13.73 17.27
N THR A 645 0.76 14.10 17.73
CA THR A 645 0.08 13.42 18.84
C THR A 645 -0.27 11.99 18.51
N ALA A 646 -0.75 11.75 17.30
CA ALA A 646 -1.25 10.44 16.87
C ALA A 646 -0.14 9.41 16.63
N GLN A 647 0.98 9.80 16.00
CA GLN A 647 1.92 8.83 15.43
C GLN A 647 3.39 9.12 15.78
N ILE A 648 3.78 10.41 15.91
CA ILE A 648 5.19 10.78 16.01
C ILE A 648 5.67 10.79 17.46
N LYS A 649 4.87 11.35 18.38
CA LYS A 649 5.25 11.55 19.78
C LYS A 649 5.07 10.30 20.63
N GLY A 650 4.17 9.41 20.26
CA GLY A 650 3.77 8.19 20.98
C GLY A 650 4.87 7.15 21.19
#